data_f249b328b20355edee7baa3e6123d682
#
_entry.id   f249b328b20355edee7baa3e6123d682
#
_cell.length_a   1.000
_cell.length_b   1.000
_cell.length_c   1.000
_cell.angle_alpha   90.00
_cell.angle_beta   90.00
_cell.angle_gamma   90.00
#
_symmetry.space_group_name_H-M   'P 1'
#
loop_
_entity.id
_entity.type
_entity.pdbx_description
1 polymer ?
#
loop_
_entity_poly.entity_id
_entity_poly.type
_entity_poly.pdbx_seq_one_letter_code
_entity_poly.pdbx_strand_id
1 'polypeptide(L)'
;MFKSFSMELAGRTLTVDIGRVCAQANGAALVKYGDTTVLSTVTASVKPREGIDFFPLSVEYEEKMYSVGKIPGGFNKREGKASENAILTSRVIDRPMRPLFPKDYRNDVTINNMVMAVDPECRPELVGMIGSALVTTISDIPFDGPCATTQMGMVNGELIVNPNQEQWINGDLQLTVASTRTKVIMIEAGANEVPEDKMLEAIYKCHDVNQTVIEFIDKIVAECGKEKHEYTSCAIPEEMFAAMKEIVPPEAMEEAVFTDEKQVREENIREITDKLAEAFAENEEWLAILGEAVYQYQKKTVRKMILKDHKRPDGRAINQIRPLAAEVDLIPRVHGSAMFTRGQTQICDVVTLAPLSEVQKVDGLDANVTTKRYMHHYNFPAYSVGETKVSRGPGRREIGHGALAEKALMAVLPTEEEFPYAIRAVSETFESNGSTSMASTCASCMSLMAAGVPIKAMVAGISCGLVTGDTDDEYIVLTDIQGLEDFFGDMDFKVTGTHKGITAIQMDIKIHGLTRPIVEEAIARTREARLYIMDEVMSKAIDKPRKEVSEYAPKIIQISIDPEKIGDVVGQKGKTINEIIARTGVKIDISEEGNVSVCGTDLKMMESAVDMIRTITTEFEEGQLFTGKVVSIKEFGAFVEFAPGKEGMVHISKISKERINHVEDVLTLGDTVKVICMGKDKMGRMSFSIKDVPAEA
;
A
#
# COMPACT_ATOMS: atom_id res chain seq x y z
N MET A 1 -14.91 36.83 15.55
CA MET A 1 -14.52 36.83 16.98
C MET A 1 -13.87 35.50 17.28
N PHE A 2 -12.75 35.48 18.01
CA PHE A 2 -12.08 34.21 18.39
C PHE A 2 -12.89 33.44 19.42
N LYS A 3 -13.07 32.12 19.19
CA LYS A 3 -13.68 31.17 20.12
C LYS A 3 -12.85 29.89 20.19
N SER A 4 -12.78 29.30 21.37
CA SER A 4 -12.09 28.04 21.61
C SER A 4 -13.03 27.07 22.32
N PHE A 5 -13.08 25.83 21.83
CA PHE A 5 -13.91 24.75 22.34
C PHE A 5 -13.03 23.55 22.67
N SER A 6 -13.40 22.78 23.68
CA SER A 6 -12.68 21.55 24.04
C SER A 6 -13.60 20.44 24.50
N MET A 7 -13.15 19.20 24.30
CA MET A 7 -13.77 17.99 24.83
C MET A 7 -12.69 16.95 25.16
N GLU A 8 -13.01 16.03 26.05
CA GLU A 8 -12.18 14.83 26.25
C GLU A 8 -12.58 13.75 25.25
N LEU A 9 -11.59 13.19 24.52
CA LEU A 9 -11.77 12.13 23.54
C LEU A 9 -10.72 11.03 23.78
N ALA A 10 -11.19 9.85 24.14
CA ALA A 10 -10.32 8.71 24.46
C ALA A 10 -9.17 9.04 25.44
N GLY A 11 -9.48 9.82 26.50
CA GLY A 11 -8.51 10.20 27.55
C GLY A 11 -7.53 11.30 27.17
N ARG A 12 -7.76 12.00 26.07
CA ARG A 12 -6.92 13.13 25.60
C ARG A 12 -7.81 14.30 25.20
N THR A 13 -7.32 15.52 25.38
CA THR A 13 -8.11 16.73 25.09
C THR A 13 -8.07 17.05 23.60
N LEU A 14 -9.25 17.15 22.98
CA LEU A 14 -9.46 17.71 21.65
C LEU A 14 -9.87 19.17 21.79
N THR A 15 -9.13 20.11 21.18
CA THR A 15 -9.38 21.55 21.21
C THR A 15 -9.56 22.09 19.80
N VAL A 16 -10.52 22.98 19.61
CA VAL A 16 -10.82 23.65 18.34
C VAL A 16 -10.81 25.17 18.53
N ASP A 17 -9.91 25.85 17.83
CA ASP A 17 -9.82 27.30 17.79
C ASP A 17 -10.39 27.84 16.46
N ILE A 18 -11.45 28.67 16.53
CA ILE A 18 -12.14 29.27 15.37
C ILE A 18 -12.01 30.80 15.41
N GLY A 19 -11.87 31.41 14.22
CA GLY A 19 -11.78 32.86 14.07
C GLY A 19 -10.44 33.46 14.43
N ARG A 20 -9.40 32.62 14.60
CA ARG A 20 -8.04 33.04 14.91
C ARG A 20 -7.18 33.22 13.65
N VAL A 21 -7.39 32.40 12.66
CA VAL A 21 -6.59 32.31 11.43
C VAL A 21 -7.48 32.14 10.19
N CYS A 22 -6.93 32.41 9.01
CA CYS A 22 -7.55 32.12 7.71
C CYS A 22 -8.94 32.74 7.51
N ALA A 23 -9.12 34.00 7.87
CA ALA A 23 -10.40 34.71 7.78
C ALA A 23 -11.00 34.82 6.36
N GLN A 24 -10.21 34.57 5.32
CA GLN A 24 -10.65 34.58 3.91
C GLN A 24 -11.23 33.24 3.43
N ALA A 25 -11.02 32.16 4.17
CA ALA A 25 -11.61 30.86 3.85
C ALA A 25 -13.10 30.83 4.24
N ASN A 26 -13.90 30.02 3.54
CA ASN A 26 -15.31 29.81 3.90
C ASN A 26 -15.44 29.21 5.30
N GLY A 27 -14.56 28.27 5.66
CA GLY A 27 -14.40 27.71 7.00
C GLY A 27 -12.94 27.49 7.33
N ALA A 28 -12.56 27.75 8.58
CA ALA A 28 -11.20 27.51 9.06
C ALA A 28 -11.18 27.23 10.57
N ALA A 29 -10.33 26.30 10.99
CA ALA A 29 -10.09 25.98 12.38
C ALA A 29 -8.66 25.50 12.59
N LEU A 30 -8.08 25.84 13.75
CA LEU A 30 -6.87 25.20 14.25
C LEU A 30 -7.32 24.11 15.23
N VAL A 31 -7.15 22.85 14.83
CA VAL A 31 -7.59 21.68 15.59
C VAL A 31 -6.39 21.05 16.27
N LYS A 32 -6.53 20.78 17.57
CA LYS A 32 -5.47 20.19 18.41
C LYS A 32 -6.02 18.95 19.09
N TYR A 33 -5.24 17.88 19.09
CA TYR A 33 -5.50 16.68 19.86
C TYR A 33 -4.22 16.29 20.59
N GLY A 34 -4.22 16.43 21.92
CA GLY A 34 -2.96 16.57 22.66
C GLY A 34 -2.15 17.75 22.09
N ASP A 35 -0.87 17.53 21.82
CA ASP A 35 0.01 18.53 21.19
C ASP A 35 -0.02 18.46 19.65
N THR A 36 -0.63 17.45 19.04
CA THR A 36 -0.81 17.39 17.58
C THR A 36 -1.72 18.53 17.12
N THR A 37 -1.24 19.34 16.19
CA THR A 37 -1.94 20.52 15.68
C THR A 37 -2.07 20.47 14.17
N VAL A 38 -3.30 20.57 13.65
CA VAL A 38 -3.60 20.64 12.23
C VAL A 38 -4.41 21.91 11.95
N LEU A 39 -3.98 22.68 10.95
CA LEU A 39 -4.79 23.75 10.38
C LEU A 39 -5.67 23.16 9.28
N SER A 40 -6.99 23.17 9.50
CA SER A 40 -7.98 22.74 8.51
C SER A 40 -8.71 23.96 7.95
N THR A 41 -8.86 23.99 6.62
CA THR A 41 -9.60 25.05 5.91
C THR A 41 -10.47 24.45 4.81
N VAL A 42 -11.55 25.13 4.48
CA VAL A 42 -12.38 24.83 3.31
C VAL A 42 -12.70 26.13 2.56
N THR A 43 -12.62 26.05 1.22
CA THR A 43 -12.95 27.13 0.32
C THR A 43 -13.79 26.61 -0.85
N ALA A 44 -14.73 27.40 -1.33
CA ALA A 44 -15.51 27.10 -2.51
C ALA A 44 -15.46 28.24 -3.53
N SER A 45 -15.54 27.93 -4.83
CA SER A 45 -15.73 28.92 -5.88
C SER A 45 -17.13 29.52 -5.81
N VAL A 46 -17.28 30.75 -6.26
CA VAL A 46 -18.59 31.46 -6.27
C VAL A 46 -19.55 30.86 -7.29
N LYS A 47 -19.01 30.30 -8.40
CA LYS A 47 -19.77 29.70 -9.49
C LYS A 47 -19.09 28.42 -9.97
N PRO A 48 -19.83 27.46 -10.52
CA PRO A 48 -19.23 26.30 -11.20
C PRO A 48 -18.47 26.75 -12.46
N ARG A 49 -17.48 25.95 -12.85
CA ARG A 49 -16.78 26.11 -14.14
C ARG A 49 -17.72 25.72 -15.28
N GLU A 50 -17.56 26.38 -16.42
CA GLU A 50 -18.35 26.11 -17.62
C GLU A 50 -18.10 24.69 -18.12
N GLY A 51 -19.16 23.93 -18.47
CA GLY A 51 -19.05 22.58 -19.02
C GLY A 51 -18.63 21.48 -18.04
N ILE A 52 -18.68 21.74 -16.72
CA ILE A 52 -18.34 20.70 -15.72
C ILE A 52 -19.51 19.77 -15.47
N ASP A 53 -19.27 18.47 -15.58
CA ASP A 53 -20.25 17.39 -15.43
C ASP A 53 -20.11 16.59 -14.11
N PHE A 54 -19.12 16.92 -13.28
CA PHE A 54 -18.87 16.25 -11.99
C PHE A 54 -18.66 17.27 -10.87
N PHE A 55 -18.75 16.81 -9.62
CA PHE A 55 -18.45 17.62 -8.44
C PHE A 55 -16.94 17.70 -8.19
N PRO A 56 -16.29 18.87 -8.37
CA PRO A 56 -14.85 19.04 -8.27
C PRO A 56 -14.41 19.29 -6.81
N LEU A 57 -14.45 18.25 -5.98
CA LEU A 57 -13.88 18.26 -4.63
C LEU A 57 -12.40 17.89 -4.68
N SER A 58 -11.55 18.78 -4.15
CA SER A 58 -10.13 18.51 -3.89
C SER A 58 -9.87 18.47 -2.38
N VAL A 59 -9.26 17.40 -1.92
CA VAL A 59 -8.77 17.29 -0.54
C VAL A 59 -7.26 17.21 -0.56
N GLU A 60 -6.62 18.11 0.18
CA GLU A 60 -5.17 18.17 0.36
C GLU A 60 -4.83 17.90 1.82
N TYR A 61 -3.81 17.08 2.03
CA TYR A 61 -3.21 16.82 3.32
C TYR A 61 -1.71 17.07 3.20
N GLU A 62 -1.23 18.07 3.93
CA GLU A 62 0.13 18.56 3.79
C GLU A 62 0.97 18.19 5.01
N GLU A 63 1.92 17.29 4.81
CA GLU A 63 2.92 16.93 5.81
C GLU A 63 4.05 17.95 5.79
N LYS A 64 4.19 18.70 6.87
CA LYS A 64 5.27 19.67 7.04
C LYS A 64 6.35 19.09 7.95
N MET A 65 7.57 18.93 7.44
CA MET A 65 8.69 18.33 8.19
C MET A 65 9.04 19.08 9.46
N TYR A 66 8.79 20.41 9.50
CA TYR A 66 8.97 21.17 10.73
C TYR A 66 8.05 20.73 11.88
N SER A 67 6.92 20.07 11.58
CA SER A 67 5.98 19.55 12.60
C SER A 67 6.61 18.49 13.51
N VAL A 68 7.68 17.86 13.06
CA VAL A 68 8.50 16.86 13.79
C VAL A 68 9.96 17.33 13.95
N GLY A 69 10.23 18.63 13.76
CA GLY A 69 11.57 19.20 13.93
C GLY A 69 12.60 18.78 12.88
N LYS A 70 12.14 18.29 11.71
CA LYS A 70 13.02 17.84 10.63
C LYS A 70 13.15 18.88 9.51
N ILE A 71 14.29 18.88 8.84
CA ILE A 71 14.49 19.51 7.53
C ILE A 71 14.28 18.44 6.46
N PRO A 72 13.51 18.70 5.37
CA PRO A 72 13.28 17.73 4.31
C PRO A 72 14.58 17.12 3.77
N GLY A 73 14.59 15.78 3.59
CA GLY A 73 15.77 15.02 3.18
C GLY A 73 16.23 15.29 1.74
N GLY A 74 15.34 15.74 0.86
CA GLY A 74 15.62 16.00 -0.55
C GLY A 74 16.68 17.09 -0.77
N PHE A 75 17.24 17.14 -1.98
CA PHE A 75 18.33 18.07 -2.34
C PHE A 75 17.98 19.55 -2.07
N ASN A 76 16.76 19.97 -2.42
CA ASN A 76 16.30 21.37 -2.25
C ASN A 76 15.93 21.73 -0.80
N LYS A 77 15.98 20.77 0.13
CA LYS A 77 15.59 20.96 1.53
C LYS A 77 14.21 21.61 1.71
N ARG A 78 13.28 21.28 0.82
CA ARG A 78 11.91 21.74 0.79
C ARG A 78 10.98 20.59 0.49
N GLU A 79 9.77 20.61 1.06
CA GLU A 79 8.70 19.67 0.72
C GLU A 79 8.38 19.76 -0.78
N GLY A 80 8.29 18.60 -1.45
CA GLY A 80 8.01 18.49 -2.85
C GLY A 80 6.57 18.05 -3.12
N LYS A 81 6.42 16.99 -3.92
CA LYS A 81 5.11 16.35 -4.14
C LYS A 81 4.62 15.70 -2.84
N ALA A 82 3.30 15.59 -2.71
CA ALA A 82 2.68 14.88 -1.60
C ALA A 82 3.25 13.46 -1.47
N SER A 83 3.54 13.04 -0.23
CA SER A 83 3.97 11.68 0.07
C SER A 83 2.85 10.66 -0.23
N GLU A 84 3.20 9.39 -0.29
CA GLU A 84 2.19 8.32 -0.42
C GLU A 84 1.17 8.39 0.74
N ASN A 85 1.64 8.58 2.00
CA ASN A 85 0.78 8.74 3.17
C ASN A 85 -0.15 9.95 3.05
N ALA A 86 0.37 11.09 2.60
CA ALA A 86 -0.44 12.30 2.40
C ALA A 86 -1.54 12.09 1.34
N ILE A 87 -1.23 11.39 0.23
CA ILE A 87 -2.21 11.04 -0.79
C ILE A 87 -3.28 10.11 -0.25
N LEU A 88 -2.88 9.07 0.48
CA LEU A 88 -3.81 8.10 1.08
C LEU A 88 -4.71 8.77 2.12
N THR A 89 -4.16 9.62 2.99
CA THR A 89 -4.91 10.39 3.99
C THR A 89 -5.91 11.33 3.32
N SER A 90 -5.51 12.05 2.26
CA SER A 90 -6.42 12.89 1.47
C SER A 90 -7.60 12.09 0.93
N ARG A 91 -7.38 10.85 0.46
CA ARG A 91 -8.43 9.95 -0.03
C ARG A 91 -9.36 9.45 1.08
N VAL A 92 -8.81 9.17 2.27
CA VAL A 92 -9.61 8.75 3.44
C VAL A 92 -10.50 9.90 3.93
N ILE A 93 -10.06 11.16 3.79
CA ILE A 93 -10.86 12.35 4.09
C ILE A 93 -11.93 12.60 3.01
N ASP A 94 -11.59 12.49 1.72
CA ASP A 94 -12.51 12.75 0.60
C ASP A 94 -13.75 11.83 0.66
N ARG A 95 -13.55 10.54 0.91
CA ARG A 95 -14.61 9.52 0.84
C ARG A 95 -15.83 9.78 1.73
N PRO A 96 -15.70 10.08 3.03
CA PRO A 96 -16.87 10.39 3.88
C PRO A 96 -17.43 11.79 3.61
N MET A 97 -16.66 12.72 3.07
CA MET A 97 -17.08 14.08 2.82
C MET A 97 -17.94 14.20 1.56
N ARG A 98 -17.49 13.59 0.47
CA ARG A 98 -18.09 13.71 -0.87
C ARG A 98 -19.58 13.38 -0.92
N PRO A 99 -20.09 12.30 -0.31
CA PRO A 99 -21.50 11.95 -0.34
C PRO A 99 -22.42 12.94 0.38
N LEU A 100 -21.86 13.80 1.24
CA LEU A 100 -22.63 14.77 2.03
C LEU A 100 -22.81 16.13 1.35
N PHE A 101 -22.23 16.33 0.16
CA PHE A 101 -22.54 17.47 -0.68
C PHE A 101 -23.77 17.19 -1.53
N PRO A 102 -24.58 18.22 -1.90
CA PRO A 102 -25.72 18.04 -2.80
C PRO A 102 -25.27 17.42 -4.14
N LYS A 103 -26.06 16.49 -4.67
CA LYS A 103 -25.70 15.74 -5.90
C LYS A 103 -25.63 16.63 -7.16
N ASP A 104 -26.28 17.76 -7.14
CA ASP A 104 -26.36 18.77 -8.21
C ASP A 104 -25.45 19.99 -7.97
N TYR A 105 -24.62 19.96 -6.91
CA TYR A 105 -23.64 21.00 -6.62
C TYR A 105 -22.38 20.81 -7.49
N ARG A 106 -21.91 21.87 -8.16
CA ARG A 106 -20.78 21.80 -9.11
C ARG A 106 -19.72 22.87 -8.90
N ASN A 107 -19.82 23.69 -7.83
CA ASN A 107 -18.76 24.63 -7.51
C ASN A 107 -17.49 23.87 -7.09
N ASP A 108 -16.31 24.42 -7.44
CA ASP A 108 -15.06 23.87 -6.94
C ASP A 108 -15.00 23.99 -5.43
N VAL A 109 -14.64 22.90 -4.74
CA VAL A 109 -14.40 22.90 -3.30
C VAL A 109 -13.01 22.35 -3.02
N THR A 110 -12.26 23.08 -2.19
CA THR A 110 -10.95 22.60 -1.72
C THR A 110 -10.94 22.55 -0.20
N ILE A 111 -10.66 21.38 0.35
CA ILE A 111 -10.38 21.15 1.75
C ILE A 111 -8.88 20.98 1.90
N ASN A 112 -8.23 21.80 2.75
CA ASN A 112 -6.80 21.70 2.99
C ASN A 112 -6.55 21.44 4.47
N ASN A 113 -5.67 20.48 4.77
CA ASN A 113 -5.22 20.13 6.11
C ASN A 113 -3.70 20.22 6.16
N MET A 114 -3.19 21.16 6.93
CA MET A 114 -1.75 21.33 7.10
C MET A 114 -1.32 20.89 8.49
N VAL A 115 -0.46 19.89 8.56
CA VAL A 115 0.08 19.36 9.82
C VAL A 115 1.17 20.32 10.32
N MET A 116 0.94 20.91 11.49
CA MET A 116 1.83 21.94 12.06
C MET A 116 2.65 21.47 13.25
N ALA A 117 2.15 20.49 14.00
CA ALA A 117 2.86 19.82 15.10
C ALA A 117 2.35 18.38 15.22
N VAL A 118 3.21 17.45 15.60
CA VAL A 118 2.88 16.03 15.79
C VAL A 118 3.31 15.58 17.19
N ASP A 119 2.33 15.05 17.92
CA ASP A 119 2.49 14.30 19.16
C ASP A 119 2.32 12.81 18.81
N PRO A 120 3.30 11.94 19.08
CA PRO A 120 3.20 10.50 18.80
C PRO A 120 1.99 9.80 19.47
N GLU A 121 1.47 10.37 20.55
CA GLU A 121 0.25 9.88 21.22
C GLU A 121 -1.04 10.22 20.45
N CYS A 122 -1.00 11.19 19.53
CA CYS A 122 -2.16 11.74 18.84
C CYS A 122 -1.92 11.84 17.33
N ARG A 123 -2.39 10.88 16.57
CA ARG A 123 -2.15 10.78 15.14
C ARG A 123 -2.73 11.96 14.34
N PRO A 124 -1.91 12.65 13.51
CA PRO A 124 -2.35 13.84 12.79
C PRO A 124 -3.40 13.58 11.71
N GLU A 125 -3.46 12.35 11.14
CA GLU A 125 -4.47 11.97 10.17
C GLU A 125 -5.89 12.07 10.76
N LEU A 126 -6.08 11.60 12.00
CA LEU A 126 -7.37 11.70 12.71
C LEU A 126 -7.77 13.16 12.91
N VAL A 127 -6.81 14.00 13.29
CA VAL A 127 -7.05 15.43 13.53
C VAL A 127 -7.48 16.12 12.23
N GLY A 128 -6.84 15.79 11.10
CA GLY A 128 -7.22 16.28 9.78
C GLY A 128 -8.62 15.85 9.35
N MET A 129 -9.02 14.60 9.64
CA MET A 129 -10.37 14.09 9.36
C MET A 129 -11.45 14.84 10.16
N ILE A 130 -11.24 14.99 11.47
CA ILE A 130 -12.16 15.74 12.35
C ILE A 130 -12.21 17.21 11.92
N GLY A 131 -11.04 17.81 11.64
CA GLY A 131 -10.92 19.19 11.19
C GLY A 131 -11.67 19.46 9.88
N SER A 132 -11.53 18.57 8.89
CA SER A 132 -12.20 18.67 7.58
C SER A 132 -13.71 18.65 7.72
N ALA A 133 -14.27 17.73 8.50
CA ALA A 133 -15.70 17.63 8.76
C ALA A 133 -16.20 18.89 9.47
N LEU A 134 -15.50 19.34 10.49
CA LEU A 134 -15.85 20.53 11.25
C LEU A 134 -15.86 21.80 10.39
N VAL A 135 -14.75 22.11 9.68
CA VAL A 135 -14.66 23.37 8.92
C VAL A 135 -15.67 23.45 7.79
N THR A 136 -16.02 22.31 7.19
CA THR A 136 -17.04 22.24 6.15
C THR A 136 -18.43 22.43 6.75
N THR A 137 -18.71 21.83 7.90
CA THR A 137 -20.00 21.95 8.56
C THR A 137 -20.27 23.38 9.04
N ILE A 138 -19.29 24.07 9.63
CA ILE A 138 -19.44 25.47 10.09
C ILE A 138 -19.43 26.50 8.97
N SER A 139 -18.94 26.14 7.76
CA SER A 139 -18.86 27.05 6.61
C SER A 139 -20.23 27.36 6.02
N ASP A 140 -20.27 28.34 5.13
CA ASP A 140 -21.45 28.64 4.31
C ASP A 140 -21.63 27.74 3.09
N ILE A 141 -20.74 26.75 2.88
CA ILE A 141 -20.83 25.79 1.77
C ILE A 141 -21.95 24.79 2.03
N PRO A 142 -22.82 24.48 1.02
CA PRO A 142 -23.86 23.46 1.14
C PRO A 142 -23.25 22.09 1.49
N PHE A 143 -23.58 21.57 2.65
CA PHE A 143 -23.04 20.31 3.18
C PHE A 143 -24.00 19.71 4.21
N ASP A 144 -24.39 18.46 4.02
CA ASP A 144 -25.34 17.73 4.87
C ASP A 144 -24.60 16.92 5.96
N GLY A 145 -23.72 17.60 6.69
CA GLY A 145 -23.03 17.06 7.85
C GLY A 145 -23.71 17.45 9.18
N PRO A 146 -23.03 17.20 10.31
CA PRO A 146 -21.66 16.72 10.42
C PRO A 146 -21.47 15.22 10.19
N CYS A 147 -20.26 14.83 9.87
CA CYS A 147 -19.74 13.50 10.07
C CYS A 147 -18.57 13.54 11.05
N ALA A 148 -18.23 12.40 11.63
CA ALA A 148 -17.07 12.27 12.49
C ALA A 148 -16.32 10.98 12.18
N THR A 149 -15.03 10.95 12.54
CA THR A 149 -14.14 9.82 12.28
C THR A 149 -13.45 9.39 13.57
N THR A 150 -13.37 8.09 13.78
CA THR A 150 -12.59 7.44 14.86
C THR A 150 -11.65 6.43 14.26
N GLN A 151 -10.46 6.31 14.82
CA GLN A 151 -9.52 5.23 14.55
C GLN A 151 -9.60 4.17 15.64
N MET A 152 -9.44 2.89 15.27
CA MET A 152 -9.44 1.75 16.19
C MET A 152 -8.23 0.88 15.91
N GLY A 153 -7.44 0.62 16.94
CA GLY A 153 -6.40 -0.39 16.96
C GLY A 153 -6.84 -1.66 17.68
N MET A 154 -6.07 -2.73 17.53
CA MET A 154 -6.20 -3.94 18.35
C MET A 154 -4.81 -4.39 18.80
N VAL A 155 -4.61 -4.48 20.11
CA VAL A 155 -3.35 -4.95 20.71
C VAL A 155 -3.70 -6.05 21.70
N ASN A 156 -3.08 -7.21 21.56
CA ASN A 156 -3.35 -8.40 22.38
C ASN A 156 -4.86 -8.79 22.42
N GLY A 157 -5.58 -8.58 21.32
CA GLY A 157 -7.01 -8.87 21.18
C GLY A 157 -7.96 -7.83 21.80
N GLU A 158 -7.43 -6.76 22.42
CA GLU A 158 -8.22 -5.65 22.96
C GLU A 158 -8.32 -4.49 21.99
N LEU A 159 -9.55 -3.95 21.82
CA LEU A 159 -9.83 -2.81 20.96
C LEU A 159 -9.49 -1.49 21.64
N ILE A 160 -8.62 -0.69 21.02
CA ILE A 160 -8.13 0.58 21.52
C ILE A 160 -8.66 1.71 20.64
N VAL A 161 -9.40 2.64 21.25
CA VAL A 161 -9.92 3.83 20.57
C VAL A 161 -8.82 4.88 20.39
N ASN A 162 -8.68 5.36 19.17
CA ASN A 162 -7.66 6.34 18.79
C ASN A 162 -6.25 5.95 19.27
N PRO A 163 -5.72 4.81 18.80
CA PRO A 163 -4.42 4.31 19.25
C PRO A 163 -3.31 5.33 18.97
N ASN A 164 -2.26 5.32 19.78
CA ASN A 164 -1.05 6.06 19.49
C ASN A 164 -0.30 5.43 18.30
N GLN A 165 0.77 6.08 17.84
CA GLN A 165 1.49 5.65 16.65
C GLN A 165 2.09 4.24 16.79
N GLU A 166 2.64 3.89 17.94
CA GLU A 166 3.20 2.57 18.19
C GLU A 166 2.11 1.47 18.18
N GLN A 167 0.99 1.70 18.86
CA GLN A 167 -0.16 0.78 18.88
C GLN A 167 -0.80 0.62 17.49
N TRP A 168 -0.76 1.68 16.68
CA TRP A 168 -1.25 1.64 15.31
C TRP A 168 -0.37 0.78 14.39
N ILE A 169 0.95 0.94 14.47
CA ILE A 169 1.91 0.22 13.62
C ILE A 169 2.01 -1.25 14.02
N ASN A 170 2.11 -1.52 15.31
CA ASN A 170 2.39 -2.86 15.85
C ASN A 170 1.12 -3.65 16.21
N GLY A 171 -0.06 -3.04 16.11
CA GLY A 171 -1.32 -3.72 16.41
C GLY A 171 -1.82 -4.61 15.28
N ASP A 172 -2.73 -5.53 15.62
CA ASP A 172 -3.36 -6.44 14.65
C ASP A 172 -4.46 -5.79 13.81
N LEU A 173 -4.84 -4.54 14.12
CA LEU A 173 -5.90 -3.81 13.44
C LEU A 173 -5.54 -2.34 13.29
N GLN A 174 -5.71 -1.83 12.08
CA GLN A 174 -5.65 -0.42 11.72
C GLN A 174 -6.97 -0.06 11.06
N LEU A 175 -7.98 0.29 11.85
CA LEU A 175 -9.32 0.59 11.35
C LEU A 175 -9.62 2.08 11.46
N THR A 176 -10.17 2.66 10.40
CA THR A 176 -10.72 4.02 10.38
C THR A 176 -12.16 3.97 9.95
N VAL A 177 -13.07 4.50 10.77
CA VAL A 177 -14.51 4.54 10.48
C VAL A 177 -15.02 5.96 10.59
N ALA A 178 -15.68 6.44 9.53
CA ALA A 178 -16.46 7.67 9.57
C ALA A 178 -17.95 7.36 9.62
N SER A 179 -18.69 8.20 10.35
CA SER A 179 -20.12 8.03 10.55
C SER A 179 -20.87 9.37 10.49
N THR A 180 -22.10 9.32 10.03
CA THR A 180 -23.13 10.33 10.31
C THR A 180 -23.83 10.01 11.63
N ARG A 181 -24.89 10.71 11.97
CA ARG A 181 -25.61 10.47 13.24
C ARG A 181 -26.15 9.05 13.40
N THR A 182 -26.53 8.41 12.31
CA THR A 182 -27.23 7.12 12.33
C THR A 182 -26.57 6.02 11.51
N LYS A 183 -25.61 6.36 10.63
CA LYS A 183 -25.08 5.45 9.61
C LYS A 183 -23.56 5.53 9.53
N VAL A 184 -22.95 4.43 9.14
CA VAL A 184 -21.52 4.37 8.78
C VAL A 184 -21.36 4.85 7.34
N ILE A 185 -20.45 5.81 7.12
CA ILE A 185 -20.27 6.46 5.82
C ILE A 185 -18.92 6.11 5.15
N MET A 186 -17.96 5.62 5.91
CA MET A 186 -16.67 5.16 5.37
C MET A 186 -16.04 4.14 6.32
N ILE A 187 -15.45 3.10 5.73
CA ILE A 187 -14.62 2.11 6.43
C ILE A 187 -13.32 1.94 5.64
N GLU A 188 -12.19 2.03 6.32
CA GLU A 188 -10.90 1.61 5.80
C GLU A 188 -10.16 0.82 6.86
N ALA A 189 -9.67 -0.38 6.53
CA ALA A 189 -8.92 -1.22 7.44
C ALA A 189 -7.71 -1.87 6.78
N GLY A 190 -6.64 -2.02 7.57
CA GLY A 190 -5.60 -3.01 7.43
C GLY A 190 -5.64 -3.91 8.66
N ALA A 191 -5.54 -5.22 8.51
CA ALA A 191 -5.74 -6.14 9.61
C ALA A 191 -4.85 -7.40 9.49
N ASN A 192 -4.45 -7.95 10.60
CA ASN A 192 -3.68 -9.18 10.67
C ASN A 192 -4.62 -10.38 10.88
N GLU A 193 -5.36 -10.75 9.81
CA GLU A 193 -6.33 -11.85 9.80
C GLU A 193 -7.41 -11.72 10.89
N VAL A 194 -7.97 -10.51 11.08
CA VAL A 194 -9.00 -10.26 12.10
C VAL A 194 -10.33 -10.93 11.71
N PRO A 195 -10.94 -11.73 12.59
CA PRO A 195 -12.23 -12.37 12.34
C PRO A 195 -13.34 -11.35 12.03
N GLU A 196 -14.29 -11.73 11.20
CA GLU A 196 -15.38 -10.87 10.73
C GLU A 196 -16.24 -10.30 11.87
N ASP A 197 -16.53 -11.08 12.89
CA ASP A 197 -17.28 -10.67 14.09
C ASP A 197 -16.53 -9.60 14.89
N LYS A 198 -15.23 -9.75 15.07
CA LYS A 198 -14.38 -8.75 15.72
C LYS A 198 -14.24 -7.47 14.89
N MET A 199 -14.19 -7.58 13.58
CA MET A 199 -14.18 -6.42 12.69
C MET A 199 -15.50 -5.64 12.81
N LEU A 200 -16.65 -6.32 12.83
CA LEU A 200 -17.96 -5.71 13.04
C LEU A 200 -18.07 -5.02 14.41
N GLU A 201 -17.59 -5.69 15.49
CA GLU A 201 -17.52 -5.08 16.82
C GLU A 201 -16.72 -3.77 16.80
N ALA A 202 -15.56 -3.78 16.16
CA ALA A 202 -14.69 -2.61 16.06
C ALA A 202 -15.33 -1.47 15.26
N ILE A 203 -15.99 -1.79 14.13
CA ILE A 203 -16.70 -0.79 13.29
C ILE A 203 -17.79 -0.08 14.10
N TYR A 204 -18.63 -0.83 14.83
CA TYR A 204 -19.73 -0.21 15.57
C TYR A 204 -19.26 0.50 16.83
N LYS A 205 -18.20 0.03 17.48
CA LYS A 205 -17.56 0.78 18.57
C LYS A 205 -17.02 2.14 18.08
N CYS A 206 -16.44 2.20 16.86
CA CYS A 206 -16.08 3.49 16.25
C CYS A 206 -17.32 4.36 15.99
N HIS A 207 -18.40 3.77 15.48
CA HIS A 207 -19.66 4.51 15.24
C HIS A 207 -20.19 5.16 16.52
N ASP A 208 -20.18 4.44 17.64
CA ASP A 208 -20.62 4.96 18.93
C ASP A 208 -19.73 6.12 19.42
N VAL A 209 -18.40 6.00 19.28
CA VAL A 209 -17.46 7.09 19.61
C VAL A 209 -17.70 8.31 18.71
N ASN A 210 -17.94 8.09 17.41
CA ASN A 210 -18.23 9.17 16.47
C ASN A 210 -19.44 10.02 16.89
N GLN A 211 -20.44 9.43 17.58
CA GLN A 211 -21.59 10.21 18.06
C GLN A 211 -21.16 11.29 19.06
N THR A 212 -20.20 11.02 19.93
CA THR A 212 -19.70 12.02 20.88
C THR A 212 -18.98 13.18 20.19
N VAL A 213 -18.26 12.90 19.12
CA VAL A 213 -17.59 13.92 18.30
C VAL A 213 -18.62 14.74 17.49
N ILE A 214 -19.65 14.09 16.95
CA ILE A 214 -20.75 14.76 16.24
C ILE A 214 -21.48 15.74 17.18
N GLU A 215 -21.81 15.33 18.41
CA GLU A 215 -22.42 16.21 19.42
C GLU A 215 -21.53 17.41 19.75
N PHE A 216 -20.20 17.22 19.78
CA PHE A 216 -19.26 18.30 19.99
C PHE A 216 -19.26 19.28 18.81
N ILE A 217 -19.22 18.77 17.58
CA ILE A 217 -19.32 19.60 16.36
C ILE A 217 -20.62 20.39 16.35
N ASP A 218 -21.75 19.77 16.73
CA ASP A 218 -23.05 20.46 16.78
C ASP A 218 -23.07 21.65 17.73
N LYS A 219 -22.44 21.52 18.90
CA LYS A 219 -22.27 22.66 19.84
C LYS A 219 -21.48 23.80 19.20
N ILE A 220 -20.44 23.46 18.44
CA ILE A 220 -19.65 24.46 17.73
C ILE A 220 -20.45 25.12 16.61
N VAL A 221 -21.20 24.33 15.84
CA VAL A 221 -22.07 24.80 14.74
C VAL A 221 -23.16 25.76 15.28
N ALA A 222 -23.73 25.46 16.41
CA ALA A 222 -24.76 26.33 17.05
C ALA A 222 -24.17 27.74 17.37
N GLU A 223 -22.88 27.84 17.64
CA GLU A 223 -22.25 29.11 17.98
C GLU A 223 -21.49 29.79 16.85
N CYS A 224 -20.95 29.03 15.89
CA CYS A 224 -20.04 29.50 14.87
C CYS A 224 -20.50 29.18 13.43
N GLY A 225 -21.56 28.37 13.27
CA GLY A 225 -22.09 27.99 11.96
C GLY A 225 -22.56 29.19 11.15
N LYS A 226 -22.31 29.15 9.85
CA LYS A 226 -22.77 30.13 8.87
C LYS A 226 -24.01 29.59 8.14
N GLU A 227 -24.88 30.49 7.68
CA GLU A 227 -25.96 30.15 6.77
C GLU A 227 -25.38 29.64 5.44
N LYS A 228 -25.96 28.57 4.91
CA LYS A 228 -25.49 27.96 3.67
C LYS A 228 -25.82 28.84 2.46
N HIS A 229 -24.85 29.09 1.59
CA HIS A 229 -25.04 29.90 0.40
C HIS A 229 -25.94 29.19 -0.63
N GLU A 230 -26.70 29.99 -1.35
CA GLU A 230 -27.45 29.50 -2.52
C GLU A 230 -26.49 29.17 -3.67
N TYR A 231 -26.83 28.15 -4.48
CA TYR A 231 -26.05 27.74 -5.62
C TYR A 231 -26.93 27.44 -6.84
N THR A 232 -26.33 27.45 -8.02
CA THR A 232 -27.03 27.05 -9.24
C THR A 232 -27.09 25.52 -9.32
N SER A 233 -28.30 24.96 -9.26
CA SER A 233 -28.54 23.53 -9.45
C SER A 233 -28.21 23.09 -10.87
N CYS A 234 -27.45 22.01 -11.00
CA CYS A 234 -27.16 21.34 -12.27
C CYS A 234 -28.04 20.08 -12.47
N ALA A 235 -29.16 19.98 -11.79
CA ALA A 235 -30.12 18.88 -11.96
C ALA A 235 -30.73 18.90 -13.35
N ILE A 236 -30.95 17.72 -13.94
CA ILE A 236 -31.59 17.57 -15.23
C ILE A 236 -33.08 17.93 -15.11
N PRO A 237 -33.62 18.82 -15.98
CA PRO A 237 -35.02 19.19 -15.96
C PRO A 237 -35.95 17.99 -16.12
N GLU A 238 -37.06 17.93 -15.35
CA GLU A 238 -38.04 16.85 -15.46
C GLU A 238 -38.68 16.78 -16.84
N GLU A 239 -38.88 17.94 -17.48
CA GLU A 239 -39.46 18.05 -18.84
C GLU A 239 -38.55 17.37 -19.86
N MET A 240 -37.21 17.49 -19.72
CA MET A 240 -36.25 16.81 -20.58
C MET A 240 -36.33 15.29 -20.40
N PHE A 241 -36.44 14.79 -19.16
CA PHE A 241 -36.62 13.35 -18.91
C PHE A 241 -37.93 12.84 -19.51
N ALA A 242 -39.03 13.60 -19.44
CA ALA A 242 -40.29 13.21 -20.04
C ALA A 242 -40.17 13.09 -21.58
N ALA A 243 -39.57 14.09 -22.24
CA ALA A 243 -39.33 14.08 -23.66
C ALA A 243 -38.39 12.93 -24.09
N MET A 244 -37.33 12.65 -23.31
CA MET A 244 -36.44 11.51 -23.57
C MET A 244 -37.20 10.18 -23.55
N LYS A 245 -38.11 9.96 -22.61
CA LYS A 245 -38.91 8.73 -22.50
C LYS A 245 -39.91 8.54 -23.63
N GLU A 246 -40.41 9.63 -24.21
CA GLU A 246 -41.26 9.55 -25.41
C GLU A 246 -40.48 9.09 -26.64
N ILE A 247 -39.23 9.52 -26.78
CA ILE A 247 -38.35 9.17 -27.93
C ILE A 247 -37.72 7.79 -27.74
N VAL A 248 -37.24 7.50 -26.52
CA VAL A 248 -36.61 6.26 -26.10
C VAL A 248 -37.38 5.69 -24.89
N PRO A 249 -38.36 4.81 -25.15
CA PRO A 249 -39.13 4.20 -24.05
C PRO A 249 -38.23 3.43 -23.07
N PRO A 250 -38.67 3.25 -21.79
CA PRO A 250 -37.89 2.54 -20.78
C PRO A 250 -37.45 1.14 -21.19
N GLU A 251 -38.26 0.42 -21.96
CA GLU A 251 -37.96 -0.92 -22.48
C GLU A 251 -36.78 -0.89 -23.46
N ALA A 252 -36.70 0.13 -24.32
CA ALA A 252 -35.59 0.30 -25.27
C ALA A 252 -34.28 0.65 -24.55
N MET A 253 -34.34 1.45 -23.48
CA MET A 253 -33.17 1.72 -22.64
C MET A 253 -32.74 0.47 -21.87
N GLU A 254 -33.70 -0.34 -21.37
CA GLU A 254 -33.39 -1.60 -20.70
C GLU A 254 -32.70 -2.60 -21.65
N GLU A 255 -33.20 -2.73 -22.89
CA GLU A 255 -32.59 -3.57 -23.93
C GLU A 255 -31.17 -3.11 -24.26
N ALA A 256 -30.94 -1.80 -24.37
CA ALA A 256 -29.65 -1.23 -24.69
C ALA A 256 -28.57 -1.48 -23.60
N VAL A 257 -28.96 -1.48 -22.32
CA VAL A 257 -28.01 -1.72 -21.19
C VAL A 257 -27.86 -3.19 -20.84
N PHE A 258 -28.77 -4.07 -21.30
CA PHE A 258 -28.79 -5.50 -20.96
C PHE A 258 -27.88 -6.30 -21.90
N THR A 259 -26.60 -6.33 -21.58
CA THR A 259 -25.57 -7.12 -22.27
C THR A 259 -24.37 -7.34 -21.34
N ASP A 260 -23.70 -8.48 -21.47
CA ASP A 260 -22.46 -8.81 -20.75
C ASP A 260 -21.23 -8.14 -21.39
N GLU A 261 -21.33 -7.70 -22.65
CA GLU A 261 -20.24 -7.05 -23.35
C GLU A 261 -20.29 -5.50 -23.22
N LYS A 262 -19.23 -4.96 -22.59
CA LYS A 262 -19.10 -3.51 -22.36
C LYS A 262 -19.15 -2.72 -23.67
N GLN A 263 -18.42 -3.15 -24.71
CA GLN A 263 -18.33 -2.42 -25.98
C GLN A 263 -19.69 -2.35 -26.71
N VAL A 264 -20.42 -3.48 -26.73
CA VAL A 264 -21.77 -3.54 -27.31
C VAL A 264 -22.70 -2.56 -26.60
N ARG A 265 -22.66 -2.54 -25.27
CA ARG A 265 -23.46 -1.60 -24.49
C ARG A 265 -23.12 -0.14 -24.78
N GLU A 266 -21.84 0.20 -24.88
CA GLU A 266 -21.41 1.57 -25.22
C GLU A 266 -21.86 2.00 -26.61
N GLU A 267 -21.91 1.07 -27.57
CA GLU A 267 -22.40 1.31 -28.90
C GLU A 267 -23.92 1.54 -28.92
N ASN A 268 -24.70 0.68 -28.25
CA ASN A 268 -26.14 0.85 -28.11
C ASN A 268 -26.50 2.19 -27.47
N ILE A 269 -25.76 2.62 -26.43
CA ILE A 269 -26.00 3.91 -25.75
C ILE A 269 -25.61 5.09 -26.65
N ARG A 270 -24.58 4.95 -27.46
CA ARG A 270 -24.22 5.98 -28.44
C ARG A 270 -25.33 6.17 -29.47
N GLU A 271 -25.89 5.09 -30.03
CA GLU A 271 -27.03 5.16 -30.94
C GLU A 271 -28.24 5.86 -30.32
N ILE A 272 -28.55 5.57 -29.04
CA ILE A 272 -29.59 6.28 -28.29
C ILE A 272 -29.26 7.76 -28.13
N THR A 273 -28.01 8.07 -27.79
CA THR A 273 -27.57 9.46 -27.63
C THR A 273 -27.68 10.26 -28.91
N ASP A 274 -27.27 9.68 -30.05
CA ASP A 274 -27.36 10.30 -31.36
C ASP A 274 -28.83 10.56 -31.75
N LYS A 275 -29.71 9.61 -31.53
CA LYS A 275 -31.15 9.74 -31.75
C LYS A 275 -31.77 10.87 -30.95
N LEU A 276 -31.40 11.01 -29.66
CA LEU A 276 -31.85 12.08 -28.79
C LEU A 276 -31.26 13.43 -29.22
N ALA A 277 -30.01 13.48 -29.67
CA ALA A 277 -29.37 14.69 -30.18
C ALA A 277 -30.07 15.21 -31.42
N GLU A 278 -30.45 14.32 -32.35
CA GLU A 278 -31.25 14.71 -33.54
C GLU A 278 -32.61 15.26 -33.13
N ALA A 279 -33.31 14.63 -32.18
CA ALA A 279 -34.62 15.08 -31.75
C ALA A 279 -34.57 16.43 -30.99
N PHE A 280 -33.50 16.73 -30.30
CA PHE A 280 -33.30 17.96 -29.54
C PHE A 280 -32.46 19.01 -30.28
N ALA A 281 -32.23 18.85 -31.58
CA ALA A 281 -31.35 19.71 -32.40
C ALA A 281 -31.69 21.22 -32.31
N GLU A 282 -32.94 21.56 -32.05
CA GLU A 282 -33.39 22.97 -31.93
C GLU A 282 -33.26 23.51 -30.48
N ASN A 283 -32.88 22.68 -29.49
CA ASN A 283 -32.77 23.07 -28.08
C ASN A 283 -31.30 23.01 -27.63
N GLU A 284 -30.56 24.09 -27.81
CA GLU A 284 -29.13 24.17 -27.44
C GLU A 284 -28.89 23.93 -25.94
N GLU A 285 -29.80 24.32 -25.06
CA GLU A 285 -29.67 24.11 -23.61
C GLU A 285 -29.73 22.62 -23.27
N TRP A 286 -30.65 21.87 -23.87
CA TRP A 286 -30.75 20.42 -23.66
C TRP A 286 -29.59 19.65 -24.28
N LEU A 287 -29.10 20.10 -25.44
CA LEU A 287 -27.94 19.51 -26.08
C LEU A 287 -26.69 19.63 -25.22
N ALA A 288 -26.50 20.76 -24.53
CA ALA A 288 -25.35 20.99 -23.65
C ALA A 288 -25.28 20.02 -22.47
N ILE A 289 -26.42 19.50 -22.01
CA ILE A 289 -26.51 18.57 -20.85
C ILE A 289 -26.96 17.16 -21.25
N LEU A 290 -27.06 16.86 -22.55
CA LEU A 290 -27.58 15.58 -23.04
C LEU A 290 -26.80 14.38 -22.54
N GLY A 291 -25.47 14.47 -22.50
CA GLY A 291 -24.62 13.38 -21.99
C GLY A 291 -24.95 12.99 -20.56
N GLU A 292 -25.09 13.99 -19.67
CA GLU A 292 -25.48 13.77 -18.28
C GLU A 292 -26.93 13.25 -18.16
N ALA A 293 -27.85 13.77 -18.98
CA ALA A 293 -29.24 13.29 -19.01
C ALA A 293 -29.34 11.81 -19.41
N VAL A 294 -28.61 11.38 -20.44
CA VAL A 294 -28.54 9.98 -20.87
C VAL A 294 -27.92 9.11 -19.75
N TYR A 295 -26.82 9.59 -19.12
CA TYR A 295 -26.22 8.90 -17.97
C TYR A 295 -27.21 8.69 -16.83
N GLN A 296 -27.98 9.71 -16.46
CA GLN A 296 -28.99 9.60 -15.41
C GLN A 296 -30.17 8.71 -15.83
N TYR A 297 -30.54 8.67 -17.11
CA TYR A 297 -31.56 7.75 -17.60
C TYR A 297 -31.10 6.29 -17.51
N GLN A 298 -29.88 5.98 -17.97
CA GLN A 298 -29.27 4.66 -17.81
C GLN A 298 -29.25 4.25 -16.32
N LYS A 299 -28.80 5.17 -15.45
CA LYS A 299 -28.73 4.93 -14.01
C LYS A 299 -30.08 4.55 -13.41
N LYS A 300 -31.13 5.30 -13.72
CA LYS A 300 -32.49 5.00 -13.26
C LYS A 300 -32.97 3.65 -13.77
N THR A 301 -32.69 3.30 -15.03
CA THR A 301 -33.07 2.04 -15.66
C THR A 301 -32.36 0.87 -14.98
N VAL A 302 -31.04 0.90 -14.86
CA VAL A 302 -30.25 -0.17 -14.25
C VAL A 302 -30.61 -0.39 -12.78
N ARG A 303 -30.81 0.70 -12.02
CA ARG A 303 -31.24 0.61 -10.61
C ARG A 303 -32.61 -0.04 -10.46
N LYS A 304 -33.56 0.28 -11.35
CA LYS A 304 -34.88 -0.36 -11.40
C LYS A 304 -34.75 -1.85 -11.71
N MET A 305 -33.98 -2.22 -12.73
CA MET A 305 -33.73 -3.62 -13.11
C MET A 305 -33.21 -4.43 -11.91
N ILE A 306 -32.22 -3.90 -11.18
CA ILE A 306 -31.63 -4.59 -10.03
C ILE A 306 -32.63 -4.65 -8.86
N LEU A 307 -33.19 -3.50 -8.47
CA LEU A 307 -33.96 -3.38 -7.23
C LEU A 307 -35.36 -4.00 -7.32
N LYS A 308 -36.04 -3.84 -8.47
CA LYS A 308 -37.43 -4.29 -8.66
C LYS A 308 -37.53 -5.63 -9.41
N ASP A 309 -36.70 -5.80 -10.44
CA ASP A 309 -36.79 -6.96 -11.34
C ASP A 309 -35.77 -8.06 -10.97
N HIS A 310 -34.88 -7.79 -9.98
CA HIS A 310 -33.77 -8.66 -9.55
C HIS A 310 -32.88 -9.11 -10.72
N LYS A 311 -32.72 -8.25 -11.72
CA LYS A 311 -32.02 -8.52 -12.98
C LYS A 311 -30.77 -7.64 -13.07
N ARG A 312 -29.60 -8.26 -13.14
CA ARG A 312 -28.33 -7.54 -13.36
C ARG A 312 -28.14 -7.25 -14.86
N PRO A 313 -27.44 -6.16 -15.23
CA PRO A 313 -27.23 -5.77 -16.63
C PRO A 313 -26.57 -6.86 -17.51
N ASP A 314 -25.74 -7.71 -16.92
CA ASP A 314 -25.05 -8.82 -17.59
C ASP A 314 -25.77 -10.17 -17.45
N GLY A 315 -26.97 -10.21 -16.91
CA GLY A 315 -27.76 -11.42 -16.77
C GLY A 315 -27.39 -12.33 -15.59
N ARG A 316 -26.36 -11.99 -14.80
CA ARG A 316 -25.96 -12.77 -13.62
C ARG A 316 -27.03 -12.74 -12.53
N ALA A 317 -27.05 -13.77 -11.68
CA ALA A 317 -27.77 -13.74 -10.42
C ALA A 317 -27.09 -12.74 -9.43
N ILE A 318 -27.85 -12.28 -8.43
CA ILE A 318 -27.43 -11.24 -7.48
C ILE A 318 -26.11 -11.59 -6.74
N ASN A 319 -25.92 -12.86 -6.40
CA ASN A 319 -24.73 -13.36 -5.71
C ASN A 319 -23.69 -14.06 -6.64
N GLN A 320 -23.91 -14.02 -7.94
CA GLN A 320 -23.05 -14.72 -8.89
C GLN A 320 -21.80 -13.92 -9.19
N ILE A 321 -20.63 -14.58 -9.09
CA ILE A 321 -19.32 -14.05 -9.48
C ILE A 321 -19.15 -14.21 -11.00
N ARG A 322 -18.49 -13.27 -11.66
CA ARG A 322 -18.10 -13.39 -13.08
C ARG A 322 -17.21 -14.60 -13.32
N PRO A 323 -17.11 -15.13 -14.54
CA PRO A 323 -16.17 -16.21 -14.88
C PRO A 323 -14.76 -15.89 -14.42
N LEU A 324 -14.11 -16.86 -13.76
CA LEU A 324 -12.78 -16.71 -13.16
C LEU A 324 -11.75 -17.59 -13.86
N ALA A 325 -10.55 -17.07 -14.06
CA ALA A 325 -9.37 -17.82 -14.45
C ALA A 325 -8.13 -17.31 -13.72
N ALA A 326 -7.21 -18.21 -13.43
CA ALA A 326 -5.94 -17.91 -12.78
C ALA A 326 -4.82 -18.73 -13.40
N GLU A 327 -3.67 -18.11 -13.64
CA GLU A 327 -2.48 -18.78 -14.13
C GLU A 327 -1.22 -18.15 -13.54
N VAL A 328 -0.14 -18.91 -13.44
CA VAL A 328 1.18 -18.46 -13.01
C VAL A 328 2.20 -18.65 -14.13
N ASP A 329 3.35 -17.95 -14.01
CA ASP A 329 4.46 -18.04 -14.96
C ASP A 329 4.16 -17.51 -16.37
N LEU A 330 3.23 -16.60 -16.50
CA LEU A 330 2.89 -15.97 -17.79
C LEU A 330 4.09 -15.24 -18.41
N ILE A 331 4.90 -14.58 -17.59
CA ILE A 331 6.05 -13.78 -18.03
C ILE A 331 7.34 -14.57 -17.75
N PRO A 332 8.11 -14.95 -18.77
CA PRO A 332 9.38 -15.63 -18.58
C PRO A 332 10.47 -14.69 -18.04
N ARG A 333 11.47 -15.23 -17.35
CA ARG A 333 12.66 -14.56 -16.82
C ARG A 333 12.44 -13.57 -15.68
N VAL A 334 11.20 -13.34 -15.24
CA VAL A 334 10.89 -12.60 -14.00
C VAL A 334 11.03 -13.53 -12.78
N HIS A 335 10.99 -12.94 -11.56
CA HIS A 335 11.18 -13.76 -10.36
C HIS A 335 9.90 -14.50 -9.96
N GLY A 336 8.74 -13.98 -10.32
CA GLY A 336 7.43 -14.61 -10.22
C GLY A 336 6.40 -13.79 -10.98
N SER A 337 5.43 -14.44 -11.59
CA SER A 337 4.31 -13.75 -12.24
C SER A 337 3.03 -14.57 -12.14
N ALA A 338 1.91 -13.87 -12.12
CA ALA A 338 0.58 -14.49 -12.16
C ALA A 338 -0.40 -13.57 -12.89
N MET A 339 -1.37 -14.16 -13.56
CA MET A 339 -2.51 -13.47 -14.13
C MET A 339 -3.80 -13.93 -13.44
N PHE A 340 -4.64 -12.98 -13.08
CA PHE A 340 -5.98 -13.24 -12.58
C PHE A 340 -7.00 -12.54 -13.47
N THR A 341 -7.95 -13.33 -13.97
CA THR A 341 -9.02 -12.88 -14.85
C THR A 341 -10.37 -13.06 -14.17
N ARG A 342 -11.20 -12.02 -14.22
CA ARG A 342 -12.58 -12.03 -13.72
C ARG A 342 -13.50 -11.33 -14.73
N GLY A 343 -14.15 -12.09 -15.58
CA GLY A 343 -14.86 -11.57 -16.75
C GLY A 343 -13.94 -10.70 -17.60
N GLN A 344 -14.34 -9.47 -17.87
CA GLN A 344 -13.56 -8.46 -18.60
C GLN A 344 -12.64 -7.64 -17.69
N THR A 345 -12.07 -8.25 -16.65
CA THR A 345 -11.02 -7.63 -15.81
C THR A 345 -9.84 -8.57 -15.74
N GLN A 346 -8.67 -8.13 -16.23
CA GLN A 346 -7.43 -8.91 -16.27
C GLN A 346 -6.30 -8.14 -15.64
N ILE A 347 -5.63 -8.77 -14.67
CA ILE A 347 -4.45 -8.23 -14.00
C ILE A 347 -3.30 -9.22 -14.12
N CYS A 348 -2.18 -8.73 -14.62
CA CYS A 348 -0.91 -9.44 -14.56
C CYS A 348 -0.05 -8.82 -13.44
N ASP A 349 0.34 -9.61 -12.46
CA ASP A 349 1.26 -9.17 -11.41
C ASP A 349 2.63 -9.82 -11.57
N VAL A 350 3.67 -9.03 -11.33
CA VAL A 350 5.08 -9.43 -11.48
C VAL A 350 5.84 -9.10 -10.21
N VAL A 351 6.48 -10.10 -9.62
CA VAL A 351 7.30 -9.96 -8.41
C VAL A 351 8.79 -9.89 -8.77
N THR A 352 9.47 -8.96 -8.13
CA THR A 352 10.92 -8.83 -8.13
C THR A 352 11.44 -8.95 -6.70
N LEU A 353 12.44 -9.81 -6.50
CA LEU A 353 13.16 -9.99 -5.25
C LEU A 353 14.54 -9.35 -5.36
N ALA A 354 14.96 -8.67 -4.30
CA ALA A 354 16.24 -7.98 -4.25
C ALA A 354 16.84 -8.04 -2.83
N PRO A 355 18.16 -7.77 -2.65
CA PRO A 355 18.73 -7.63 -1.31
C PRO A 355 18.08 -6.51 -0.49
N LEU A 356 18.21 -6.55 0.83
CA LEU A 356 17.65 -5.56 1.76
C LEU A 356 18.18 -4.13 1.54
N SER A 357 19.35 -3.98 0.92
CA SER A 357 19.86 -2.66 0.49
C SER A 357 18.99 -1.94 -0.53
N GLU A 358 18.08 -2.65 -1.20
CA GLU A 358 17.15 -2.11 -2.20
C GLU A 358 15.76 -1.75 -1.62
N VAL A 359 15.58 -1.77 -0.29
CA VAL A 359 14.33 -1.33 0.33
C VAL A 359 14.04 0.14 0.02
N GLN A 360 12.78 0.48 -0.14
CA GLN A 360 12.39 1.88 -0.33
C GLN A 360 12.70 2.69 0.93
N LYS A 361 13.40 3.81 0.78
CA LYS A 361 13.59 4.77 1.86
C LYS A 361 12.36 5.67 1.98
N VAL A 362 11.87 5.84 3.19
CA VAL A 362 10.72 6.69 3.52
C VAL A 362 11.20 7.89 4.31
N ASP A 363 10.87 9.09 3.85
CA ASP A 363 11.13 10.36 4.54
C ASP A 363 9.76 10.97 4.90
N GLY A 364 9.23 10.57 6.04
CA GLY A 364 7.90 10.95 6.54
C GLY A 364 7.95 11.61 7.91
N LEU A 365 6.77 11.91 8.45
CA LEU A 365 6.61 12.49 9.79
C LEU A 365 6.99 11.48 10.90
N ASP A 366 6.82 10.18 10.64
CA ASP A 366 7.22 9.14 11.59
C ASP A 366 8.73 8.89 11.54
N ALA A 367 9.40 9.09 12.67
CA ALA A 367 10.83 8.83 12.78
C ALA A 367 11.19 7.35 12.80
N ASN A 368 10.24 6.48 13.16
CA ASN A 368 10.45 5.03 13.29
C ASN A 368 10.25 4.30 11.95
N VAL A 369 9.52 4.90 10.99
CA VAL A 369 9.30 4.33 9.66
C VAL A 369 10.22 4.98 8.66
N THR A 370 11.41 4.42 8.49
CA THR A 370 12.44 4.94 7.57
C THR A 370 12.60 4.12 6.30
N THR A 371 12.08 2.91 6.29
CA THR A 371 12.17 1.96 5.17
C THR A 371 10.86 1.21 4.96
N LYS A 372 10.67 0.74 3.72
CA LYS A 372 9.55 -0.11 3.31
C LYS A 372 10.12 -1.29 2.53
N ARG A 373 10.02 -2.49 3.09
CA ARG A 373 10.57 -3.74 2.53
C ARG A 373 9.69 -4.33 1.44
N TYR A 374 8.37 -4.30 1.64
CA TYR A 374 7.38 -4.72 0.65
C TYR A 374 6.77 -3.51 -0.04
N MET A 375 6.82 -3.49 -1.36
CA MET A 375 6.26 -2.45 -2.20
C MET A 375 5.28 -3.08 -3.17
N HIS A 376 4.04 -2.57 -3.19
CA HIS A 376 3.05 -2.99 -4.18
C HIS A 376 2.67 -1.80 -5.06
N HIS A 377 3.03 -1.86 -6.33
CA HIS A 377 2.71 -0.84 -7.32
C HIS A 377 1.59 -1.33 -8.24
N TYR A 378 0.72 -0.41 -8.61
CA TYR A 378 -0.44 -0.69 -9.44
C TYR A 378 -0.49 0.30 -10.60
N ASN A 379 -0.59 -0.20 -11.83
CA ASN A 379 -0.65 0.59 -13.04
C ASN A 379 -2.00 0.37 -13.75
N PHE A 380 -2.60 1.48 -14.19
CA PHE A 380 -3.87 1.50 -14.91
C PHE A 380 -3.74 2.29 -16.20
N PRO A 381 -3.18 1.68 -17.27
CA PRO A 381 -3.02 2.34 -18.56
C PRO A 381 -4.38 2.51 -19.26
N ALA A 382 -4.49 3.57 -20.09
CA ALA A 382 -5.75 3.92 -20.75
C ALA A 382 -6.29 2.81 -21.68
N TYR A 383 -5.40 2.04 -22.30
CA TYR A 383 -5.81 0.92 -23.16
C TYR A 383 -6.64 -0.15 -22.43
N SER A 384 -6.48 -0.27 -21.11
CA SER A 384 -7.22 -1.25 -20.30
C SER A 384 -8.74 -1.02 -20.28
N VAL A 385 -9.17 0.18 -20.60
CA VAL A 385 -10.58 0.57 -20.76
C VAL A 385 -10.94 1.02 -22.19
N GLY A 386 -10.02 0.82 -23.15
CA GLY A 386 -10.23 1.21 -24.55
C GLY A 386 -10.07 2.69 -24.83
N GLU A 387 -9.46 3.46 -23.94
CA GLU A 387 -9.23 4.90 -24.09
C GLU A 387 -7.83 5.23 -24.64
N THR A 388 -7.71 6.42 -25.22
CA THR A 388 -6.42 7.00 -25.62
C THR A 388 -6.05 8.13 -24.66
N LYS A 389 -4.89 8.00 -23.99
CA LYS A 389 -4.42 8.99 -23.03
C LYS A 389 -2.90 8.97 -22.93
N VAL A 390 -2.28 10.13 -22.82
CA VAL A 390 -0.84 10.24 -22.56
C VAL A 390 -0.57 9.81 -21.11
N SER A 391 0.36 8.88 -20.91
CA SER A 391 0.80 8.47 -19.58
C SER A 391 1.59 9.58 -18.89
N ARG A 392 1.16 9.98 -17.69
CA ARG A 392 1.82 10.99 -16.85
C ARG A 392 2.31 10.43 -15.51
N GLY A 393 2.44 9.09 -15.44
CA GLY A 393 2.73 8.37 -14.21
C GLY A 393 1.47 8.09 -13.38
N PRO A 394 1.63 7.41 -12.22
CA PRO A 394 0.50 6.99 -11.39
C PRO A 394 -0.20 8.20 -10.76
N GLY A 395 -1.52 8.23 -10.86
CA GLY A 395 -2.38 9.20 -10.20
C GLY A 395 -2.75 8.77 -8.77
N ARG A 396 -3.52 9.60 -8.07
CA ARG A 396 -3.97 9.32 -6.70
C ARG A 396 -4.81 8.03 -6.59
N ARG A 397 -5.54 7.65 -7.67
CA ARG A 397 -6.35 6.42 -7.71
C ARG A 397 -5.46 5.18 -7.77
N GLU A 398 -4.44 5.17 -8.64
CA GLU A 398 -3.50 4.06 -8.77
C GLU A 398 -2.71 3.85 -7.47
N ILE A 399 -2.26 4.94 -6.83
CA ILE A 399 -1.58 4.88 -5.52
C ILE A 399 -2.51 4.25 -4.47
N GLY A 400 -3.78 4.66 -4.43
CA GLY A 400 -4.77 4.10 -3.49
C GLY A 400 -5.07 2.62 -3.74
N HIS A 401 -5.14 2.18 -5.00
CA HIS A 401 -5.36 0.77 -5.36
C HIS A 401 -4.16 -0.10 -5.01
N GLY A 402 -2.94 0.39 -5.28
CA GLY A 402 -1.70 -0.29 -4.89
C GLY A 402 -1.59 -0.45 -3.37
N ALA A 403 -1.86 0.61 -2.62
CA ALA A 403 -1.81 0.58 -1.16
C ALA A 403 -2.84 -0.37 -0.54
N LEU A 404 -4.03 -0.54 -1.15
CA LEU A 404 -5.02 -1.52 -0.68
C LEU A 404 -4.51 -2.95 -0.84
N ALA A 405 -3.97 -3.30 -2.01
CA ALA A 405 -3.40 -4.63 -2.24
C ALA A 405 -2.15 -4.88 -1.38
N GLU A 406 -1.34 -3.85 -1.13
CA GLU A 406 -0.20 -3.91 -0.22
C GLU A 406 -0.64 -4.25 1.20
N LYS A 407 -1.59 -3.48 1.77
CA LYS A 407 -2.16 -3.75 3.10
C LYS A 407 -2.74 -5.17 3.20
N ALA A 408 -3.43 -5.61 2.14
CA ALA A 408 -4.05 -6.93 2.09
C ALA A 408 -3.04 -8.08 2.24
N LEU A 409 -1.84 -7.93 1.67
CA LEU A 409 -0.83 -8.97 1.61
C LEU A 409 0.20 -8.87 2.74
N MET A 410 0.42 -7.69 3.32
CA MET A 410 1.36 -7.51 4.43
C MET A 410 1.12 -8.49 5.59
N ALA A 411 -0.14 -8.77 5.88
CA ALA A 411 -0.52 -9.69 6.97
C ALA A 411 -0.01 -11.13 6.79
N VAL A 412 0.33 -11.53 5.58
CA VAL A 412 0.75 -12.92 5.27
C VAL A 412 2.21 -13.04 4.83
N LEU A 413 2.92 -11.92 4.72
CA LEU A 413 4.34 -11.94 4.35
C LEU A 413 5.20 -12.53 5.48
N PRO A 414 6.30 -13.22 5.12
CA PRO A 414 7.29 -13.66 6.10
C PRO A 414 8.03 -12.46 6.72
N THR A 415 8.56 -12.66 7.91
CA THR A 415 9.43 -11.67 8.56
C THR A 415 10.72 -11.48 7.76
N GLU A 416 11.48 -10.43 8.08
CA GLU A 416 12.79 -10.18 7.46
C GLU A 416 13.80 -11.29 7.79
N GLU A 417 13.72 -11.86 8.98
CA GLU A 417 14.57 -12.97 9.41
C GLU A 417 14.27 -14.27 8.64
N GLU A 418 12.99 -14.55 8.38
CA GLU A 418 12.56 -15.74 7.64
C GLU A 418 12.86 -15.64 6.14
N PHE A 419 12.75 -14.42 5.58
CA PHE A 419 12.92 -14.19 4.15
C PHE A 419 13.58 -12.82 3.90
N PRO A 420 14.92 -12.72 3.89
CA PRO A 420 15.68 -11.48 3.92
C PRO A 420 15.77 -10.78 2.55
N TYR A 421 14.63 -10.56 1.91
CA TYR A 421 14.53 -9.87 0.61
C TYR A 421 13.69 -8.60 0.73
N ALA A 422 14.10 -7.57 0.00
CA ALA A 422 13.20 -6.53 -0.47
C ALA A 422 12.30 -7.14 -1.55
N ILE A 423 10.99 -6.92 -1.45
CA ILE A 423 9.98 -7.52 -2.32
C ILE A 423 9.24 -6.40 -3.04
N ARG A 424 9.21 -6.41 -4.36
CA ARG A 424 8.43 -5.49 -5.17
C ARG A 424 7.46 -6.27 -6.05
N ALA A 425 6.16 -6.08 -5.82
CA ALA A 425 5.09 -6.54 -6.68
C ALA A 425 4.60 -5.39 -7.58
N VAL A 426 4.34 -5.66 -8.85
CA VAL A 426 3.80 -4.68 -9.79
C VAL A 426 2.62 -5.30 -10.51
N SER A 427 1.44 -4.77 -10.25
CA SER A 427 0.21 -5.17 -10.93
C SER A 427 -0.04 -4.28 -12.16
N GLU A 428 -0.03 -4.90 -13.34
CA GLU A 428 -0.36 -4.28 -14.61
C GLU A 428 -1.80 -4.61 -15.01
N THR A 429 -2.64 -3.60 -15.18
CA THR A 429 -4.02 -3.78 -15.63
C THR A 429 -4.05 -3.96 -17.14
N PHE A 430 -4.36 -5.18 -17.62
CA PHE A 430 -4.49 -5.47 -19.04
C PHE A 430 -5.88 -5.11 -19.56
N GLU A 431 -6.93 -5.41 -18.78
CA GLU A 431 -8.32 -5.07 -19.10
C GLU A 431 -9.09 -4.74 -17.83
N SER A 432 -10.06 -3.82 -17.89
CA SER A 432 -10.85 -3.40 -16.73
C SER A 432 -12.32 -3.19 -17.05
N ASN A 433 -13.17 -3.93 -16.30
CA ASN A 433 -14.59 -3.70 -16.18
C ASN A 433 -15.03 -3.81 -14.72
N GLY A 434 -14.39 -3.01 -13.83
CA GLY A 434 -14.71 -2.93 -12.41
C GLY A 434 -13.92 -3.86 -11.50
N SER A 435 -13.68 -3.39 -10.28
CA SER A 435 -13.01 -4.10 -9.17
C SER A 435 -11.59 -4.62 -9.48
N THR A 436 -10.80 -3.84 -10.20
CA THR A 436 -9.42 -4.20 -10.60
C THR A 436 -8.46 -4.35 -9.43
N SER A 437 -8.61 -3.55 -8.35
CA SER A 437 -7.76 -3.66 -7.16
C SER A 437 -7.90 -5.02 -6.45
N MET A 438 -9.09 -5.62 -6.48
CA MET A 438 -9.31 -6.95 -5.89
C MET A 438 -8.71 -8.06 -6.77
N ALA A 439 -8.79 -7.93 -8.09
CA ALA A 439 -8.06 -8.81 -9.00
C ALA A 439 -6.54 -8.68 -8.84
N SER A 440 -6.03 -7.45 -8.60
CA SER A 440 -4.62 -7.18 -8.28
C SER A 440 -4.17 -7.93 -7.02
N THR A 441 -4.98 -7.91 -5.96
CA THR A 441 -4.68 -8.66 -4.73
C THR A 441 -4.56 -10.17 -4.99
N CYS A 442 -5.49 -10.76 -5.75
CA CYS A 442 -5.45 -12.18 -6.10
C CYS A 442 -4.23 -12.52 -6.97
N ALA A 443 -3.95 -11.73 -8.01
CA ALA A 443 -2.79 -11.93 -8.88
C ALA A 443 -1.47 -11.81 -8.10
N SER A 444 -1.36 -10.79 -7.24
CA SER A 444 -0.14 -10.55 -6.45
C SER A 444 0.09 -11.64 -5.40
N CYS A 445 -0.97 -12.16 -4.76
CA CYS A 445 -0.86 -13.32 -3.88
C CYS A 445 -0.22 -14.52 -4.61
N MET A 446 -0.73 -14.84 -5.80
CA MET A 446 -0.20 -15.97 -6.59
C MET A 446 1.21 -15.70 -7.13
N SER A 447 1.52 -14.48 -7.54
CA SER A 447 2.86 -14.13 -8.04
C SER A 447 3.92 -14.16 -6.94
N LEU A 448 3.58 -13.78 -5.70
CA LEU A 448 4.43 -13.96 -4.52
C LEU A 448 4.72 -15.45 -4.25
N MET A 449 3.68 -16.30 -4.31
CA MET A 449 3.81 -17.76 -4.18
C MET A 449 4.69 -18.35 -5.29
N ALA A 450 4.50 -17.89 -6.54
CA ALA A 450 5.28 -18.31 -7.69
C ALA A 450 6.74 -17.84 -7.60
N ALA A 451 7.01 -16.70 -6.98
CA ALA A 451 8.35 -16.21 -6.71
C ALA A 451 9.10 -16.97 -5.60
N GLY A 452 8.41 -17.86 -4.87
CA GLY A 452 8.99 -18.58 -3.73
C GLY A 452 8.98 -17.77 -2.42
N VAL A 453 8.16 -16.71 -2.32
CA VAL A 453 7.94 -16.00 -1.07
C VAL A 453 7.08 -16.87 -0.17
N PRO A 454 7.55 -17.27 1.03
CA PRO A 454 6.83 -18.20 1.91
C PRO A 454 5.72 -17.50 2.70
N ILE A 455 4.69 -16.97 1.97
CA ILE A 455 3.53 -16.39 2.62
C ILE A 455 2.81 -17.43 3.48
N LYS A 456 2.32 -17.00 4.66
CA LYS A 456 1.71 -17.91 5.64
C LYS A 456 0.32 -18.42 5.24
N ALA A 457 -0.38 -17.69 4.37
CA ALA A 457 -1.71 -18.06 3.90
C ALA A 457 -2.02 -17.37 2.55
N MET A 458 -2.89 -17.99 1.76
CA MET A 458 -3.44 -17.39 0.54
C MET A 458 -4.42 -16.27 0.91
N VAL A 459 -4.39 -15.18 0.13
CA VAL A 459 -5.29 -14.03 0.27
C VAL A 459 -6.05 -13.83 -1.02
N ALA A 460 -7.38 -13.73 -0.93
CA ALA A 460 -8.22 -13.29 -2.03
C ALA A 460 -8.95 -11.99 -1.69
N GLY A 461 -9.36 -11.26 -2.72
CA GLY A 461 -10.15 -10.04 -2.60
C GLY A 461 -11.36 -10.05 -3.54
N ILE A 462 -12.46 -9.46 -3.08
CA ILE A 462 -13.69 -9.28 -3.86
C ILE A 462 -14.36 -7.97 -3.46
N SER A 463 -15.20 -7.43 -4.34
CA SER A 463 -16.09 -6.32 -4.03
C SER A 463 -17.55 -6.73 -4.00
N CYS A 464 -18.33 -6.05 -3.13
CA CYS A 464 -19.77 -6.04 -3.15
C CYS A 464 -20.27 -4.64 -3.48
N GLY A 465 -21.35 -4.57 -4.23
CA GLY A 465 -22.10 -3.34 -4.49
C GLY A 465 -23.41 -3.28 -3.73
N LEU A 466 -24.07 -2.13 -3.85
CA LEU A 466 -25.36 -1.88 -3.23
C LEU A 466 -26.22 -1.05 -4.16
N VAL A 467 -27.48 -1.40 -4.25
CA VAL A 467 -28.55 -0.55 -4.81
C VAL A 467 -29.63 -0.40 -3.76
N THR A 468 -29.91 0.85 -3.37
CA THR A 468 -30.95 1.18 -2.39
C THR A 468 -32.19 1.74 -3.07
N GLY A 469 -33.36 1.55 -2.44
CA GLY A 469 -34.61 2.19 -2.82
C GLY A 469 -34.88 3.47 -2.04
N ASP A 470 -36.15 3.76 -1.83
CA ASP A 470 -36.63 4.98 -1.14
C ASP A 470 -36.54 4.87 0.39
N THR A 471 -36.44 3.66 0.92
CA THR A 471 -36.34 3.39 2.36
C THR A 471 -35.09 2.61 2.70
N ASP A 472 -34.68 2.67 3.97
CA ASP A 472 -33.48 1.96 4.44
C ASP A 472 -33.60 0.42 4.39
N ASP A 473 -34.81 -0.11 4.34
CA ASP A 473 -35.10 -1.56 4.26
C ASP A 473 -35.18 -2.05 2.80
N GLU A 474 -35.27 -1.14 1.83
CA GLU A 474 -35.31 -1.47 0.42
C GLU A 474 -33.92 -1.40 -0.19
N TYR A 475 -33.20 -2.52 -0.22
CA TYR A 475 -31.87 -2.59 -0.77
C TYR A 475 -31.52 -3.97 -1.31
N ILE A 476 -30.55 -4.02 -2.19
CA ILE A 476 -29.93 -5.26 -2.70
C ILE A 476 -28.42 -5.11 -2.65
N VAL A 477 -27.76 -6.08 -2.00
CA VAL A 477 -26.29 -6.23 -2.02
C VAL A 477 -25.92 -7.13 -3.20
N LEU A 478 -24.98 -6.68 -4.05
CA LEU A 478 -24.50 -7.38 -5.23
C LEU A 478 -23.11 -7.96 -4.96
N THR A 479 -22.91 -9.25 -5.21
CA THR A 479 -21.56 -9.84 -5.16
C THR A 479 -20.85 -9.64 -6.49
N ASP A 480 -19.57 -9.23 -6.48
CA ASP A 480 -18.72 -9.02 -7.65
C ASP A 480 -19.31 -8.02 -8.66
N ILE A 481 -19.23 -6.75 -8.33
CA ILE A 481 -19.73 -5.68 -9.21
C ILE A 481 -18.85 -5.46 -10.44
N GLN A 482 -19.49 -5.25 -11.57
CA GLN A 482 -18.86 -4.73 -12.78
C GLN A 482 -18.88 -3.18 -12.82
N GLY A 483 -18.17 -2.58 -13.80
CA GLY A 483 -18.03 -1.13 -13.90
C GLY A 483 -19.37 -0.38 -13.90
N LEU A 484 -20.38 -0.84 -14.63
CA LEU A 484 -21.70 -0.20 -14.68
C LEU A 484 -22.42 -0.22 -13.32
N GLU A 485 -22.29 -1.32 -12.59
CA GLU A 485 -22.86 -1.48 -11.25
C GLU A 485 -22.12 -0.64 -10.21
N ASP A 486 -20.80 -0.46 -10.36
CA ASP A 486 -20.03 0.51 -9.57
C ASP A 486 -20.50 1.93 -9.87
N PHE A 487 -20.62 2.34 -11.14
CA PHE A 487 -21.03 3.70 -11.50
C PHE A 487 -22.45 4.05 -11.03
N PHE A 488 -23.41 3.15 -11.17
CA PHE A 488 -24.82 3.41 -10.91
C PHE A 488 -25.31 2.97 -9.52
N GLY A 489 -24.53 2.11 -8.86
CA GLY A 489 -24.79 1.69 -7.50
C GLY A 489 -24.44 2.74 -6.44
N ASP A 490 -24.67 2.38 -5.20
CA ASP A 490 -24.51 3.25 -4.04
C ASP A 490 -23.27 2.93 -3.20
N MET A 491 -22.65 1.76 -3.41
CA MET A 491 -21.52 1.27 -2.64
C MET A 491 -20.57 0.44 -3.51
N ASP A 492 -19.26 0.61 -3.27
CA ASP A 492 -18.19 -0.30 -3.65
C ASP A 492 -17.48 -0.73 -2.36
N PHE A 493 -17.80 -1.92 -1.87
CA PHE A 493 -17.29 -2.48 -0.61
C PHE A 493 -16.30 -3.60 -0.90
N LYS A 494 -15.03 -3.30 -0.74
CA LYS A 494 -13.91 -4.20 -1.03
C LYS A 494 -13.41 -4.85 0.25
N VAL A 495 -13.32 -6.18 0.26
CA VAL A 495 -12.78 -6.94 1.39
C VAL A 495 -11.76 -7.95 0.88
N THR A 496 -10.63 -8.00 1.53
CA THR A 496 -9.59 -9.01 1.34
C THR A 496 -9.39 -9.83 2.60
N GLY A 497 -8.93 -11.05 2.46
CA GLY A 497 -8.63 -11.87 3.63
C GLY A 497 -8.23 -13.30 3.27
N THR A 498 -7.86 -14.03 4.30
CA THR A 498 -7.53 -15.45 4.31
C THR A 498 -8.74 -16.28 4.75
N HIS A 499 -8.57 -17.58 4.93
CA HIS A 499 -9.57 -18.44 5.57
C HIS A 499 -9.85 -18.07 7.04
N LYS A 500 -8.87 -17.45 7.72
CA LYS A 500 -8.97 -17.10 9.15
C LYS A 500 -9.69 -15.79 9.39
N GLY A 501 -9.49 -14.79 8.53
CA GLY A 501 -10.06 -13.49 8.75
C GLY A 501 -9.65 -12.45 7.71
N ILE A 502 -10.08 -11.23 7.96
CA ILE A 502 -9.92 -10.06 7.10
C ILE A 502 -8.49 -9.53 7.18
N THR A 503 -7.92 -9.15 6.01
CA THR A 503 -6.63 -8.49 5.93
C THR A 503 -6.73 -7.02 5.49
N ALA A 504 -7.73 -6.64 4.69
CA ALA A 504 -8.03 -5.24 4.43
C ALA A 504 -9.50 -5.02 4.05
N ILE A 505 -9.99 -3.82 4.33
CA ILE A 505 -11.30 -3.31 3.87
C ILE A 505 -11.12 -1.93 3.28
N GLN A 506 -11.83 -1.66 2.19
CA GLN A 506 -12.05 -0.31 1.69
C GLN A 506 -13.49 -0.17 1.22
N MET A 507 -14.20 0.82 1.76
CA MET A 507 -15.57 1.14 1.41
C MET A 507 -15.67 2.54 0.81
N ASP A 508 -16.24 2.62 -0.38
CA ASP A 508 -16.63 3.84 -1.07
C ASP A 508 -18.15 3.85 -1.24
N ILE A 509 -18.83 4.94 -0.89
CA ILE A 509 -20.29 5.08 -1.02
C ILE A 509 -20.67 6.38 -1.69
N LYS A 510 -21.90 6.42 -2.23
CA LYS A 510 -22.50 7.57 -2.93
C LYS A 510 -23.80 8.05 -2.28
N ILE A 511 -24.09 7.54 -1.09
CA ILE A 511 -25.26 7.86 -0.26
C ILE A 511 -24.82 8.28 1.14
N HIS A 512 -25.75 8.75 1.98
CA HIS A 512 -25.48 9.32 3.30
C HIS A 512 -25.14 8.29 4.38
N GLY A 513 -24.76 7.08 4.00
CA GLY A 513 -24.29 6.03 4.92
C GLY A 513 -25.04 4.72 4.79
N LEU A 514 -24.49 3.71 5.43
CA LEU A 514 -25.00 2.34 5.45
C LEU A 514 -25.56 1.99 6.81
N THR A 515 -26.68 1.28 6.82
CA THR A 515 -27.24 0.68 8.03
C THR A 515 -26.44 -0.57 8.43
N ARG A 516 -26.59 -1.00 9.68
CA ARG A 516 -25.90 -2.17 10.22
C ARG A 516 -26.18 -3.46 9.41
N PRO A 517 -27.42 -3.80 9.05
CA PRO A 517 -27.71 -4.98 8.25
C PRO A 517 -26.97 -5.02 6.91
N ILE A 518 -26.82 -3.86 6.23
CA ILE A 518 -26.10 -3.77 4.95
C ILE A 518 -24.61 -4.11 5.12
N VAL A 519 -23.99 -3.55 6.15
CA VAL A 519 -22.54 -3.81 6.43
C VAL A 519 -22.32 -5.28 6.80
N GLU A 520 -23.17 -5.85 7.64
CA GLU A 520 -23.11 -7.27 8.04
C GLU A 520 -23.28 -8.20 6.82
N GLU A 521 -24.26 -7.91 5.95
CA GLU A 521 -24.50 -8.68 4.72
C GLU A 521 -23.33 -8.57 3.75
N ALA A 522 -22.78 -7.36 3.54
CA ALA A 522 -21.63 -7.17 2.65
C ALA A 522 -20.38 -7.94 3.13
N ILE A 523 -20.10 -7.93 4.43
CA ILE A 523 -19.00 -8.71 5.01
C ILE A 523 -19.23 -10.21 4.84
N ALA A 524 -20.45 -10.70 5.08
CA ALA A 524 -20.78 -12.12 4.93
C ALA A 524 -20.63 -12.58 3.46
N ARG A 525 -21.18 -11.83 2.50
CA ARG A 525 -21.09 -12.13 1.07
C ARG A 525 -19.66 -12.09 0.54
N THR A 526 -18.87 -11.12 0.97
CA THR A 526 -17.46 -11.04 0.57
C THR A 526 -16.64 -12.18 1.17
N ARG A 527 -16.98 -12.67 2.37
CA ARG A 527 -16.35 -13.85 2.95
C ARG A 527 -16.61 -15.11 2.12
N GLU A 528 -17.86 -15.39 1.79
CA GLU A 528 -18.25 -16.53 0.95
C GLU A 528 -17.53 -16.49 -0.41
N ALA A 529 -17.53 -15.34 -1.08
CA ALA A 529 -16.88 -15.16 -2.37
C ALA A 529 -15.35 -15.31 -2.31
N ARG A 530 -14.68 -14.80 -1.27
CA ARG A 530 -13.23 -14.95 -1.09
C ARG A 530 -12.82 -16.41 -0.90
N LEU A 531 -13.55 -17.16 -0.08
CA LEU A 531 -13.31 -18.58 0.13
C LEU A 531 -13.44 -19.35 -1.18
N TYR A 532 -14.51 -19.10 -1.95
CA TYR A 532 -14.68 -19.70 -3.27
C TYR A 532 -13.54 -19.39 -4.23
N ILE A 533 -13.08 -18.13 -4.30
CA ILE A 533 -11.96 -17.71 -5.16
C ILE A 533 -10.67 -18.44 -4.79
N MET A 534 -10.37 -18.56 -3.50
CA MET A 534 -9.17 -19.23 -3.02
C MET A 534 -9.23 -20.73 -3.31
N ASP A 535 -10.34 -21.39 -2.96
CA ASP A 535 -10.43 -22.86 -2.99
C ASP A 535 -10.67 -23.41 -4.40
N GLU A 536 -11.47 -22.70 -5.21
CA GLU A 536 -11.90 -23.23 -6.52
C GLU A 536 -11.13 -22.65 -7.71
N VAL A 537 -10.36 -21.57 -7.52
CA VAL A 537 -9.67 -20.90 -8.62
C VAL A 537 -8.17 -20.76 -8.37
N MET A 538 -7.77 -20.01 -7.35
CA MET A 538 -6.36 -19.70 -7.10
C MET A 538 -5.56 -20.94 -6.72
N SER A 539 -6.10 -21.83 -5.87
CA SER A 539 -5.43 -23.06 -5.44
C SER A 539 -5.17 -24.04 -6.59
N LYS A 540 -5.98 -23.98 -7.67
CA LYS A 540 -5.78 -24.81 -8.87
C LYS A 540 -4.63 -24.31 -9.74
N ALA A 541 -4.33 -23.01 -9.69
CA ALA A 541 -3.18 -22.41 -10.38
C ALA A 541 -1.89 -22.60 -9.57
N ILE A 542 -1.95 -22.36 -8.27
CA ILE A 542 -0.86 -22.57 -7.32
C ILE A 542 -1.42 -22.75 -5.91
N ASP A 543 -1.17 -23.92 -5.29
CA ASP A 543 -1.73 -24.26 -3.96
C ASP A 543 -0.81 -23.91 -2.80
N LYS A 544 0.49 -23.80 -3.05
CA LYS A 544 1.51 -23.49 -2.04
C LYS A 544 2.62 -22.63 -2.62
N PRO A 545 3.29 -21.80 -1.81
CA PRO A 545 4.51 -21.12 -2.22
C PRO A 545 5.55 -22.11 -2.73
N ARG A 546 6.28 -21.76 -3.77
CA ARG A 546 7.42 -22.54 -4.23
C ARG A 546 8.48 -22.61 -3.15
N LYS A 547 9.17 -23.74 -3.07
CA LYS A 547 10.21 -23.96 -2.06
C LYS A 547 11.46 -23.13 -2.31
N GLU A 548 11.74 -22.83 -3.57
CA GLU A 548 12.93 -22.10 -4.00
C GLU A 548 12.49 -20.85 -4.79
N VAL A 549 13.29 -19.81 -4.67
CA VAL A 549 13.15 -18.62 -5.51
C VAL A 549 13.53 -18.96 -6.96
N SER A 550 13.01 -18.16 -7.92
CA SER A 550 13.35 -18.31 -9.34
C SER A 550 14.85 -18.39 -9.59
N GLU A 551 15.25 -19.12 -10.61
CA GLU A 551 16.67 -19.18 -11.05
C GLU A 551 17.21 -17.78 -11.44
N TYR A 552 16.35 -16.87 -11.84
CA TYR A 552 16.70 -15.48 -12.18
C TYR A 552 16.72 -14.56 -10.96
N ALA A 553 16.13 -14.96 -9.84
CA ALA A 553 16.18 -14.20 -8.60
C ALA A 553 17.55 -14.31 -7.93
N PRO A 554 18.04 -13.25 -7.30
CA PRO A 554 19.25 -13.35 -6.51
C PRO A 554 19.03 -14.32 -5.34
N LYS A 555 19.99 -15.21 -5.12
CA LYS A 555 20.01 -16.10 -3.94
C LYS A 555 20.69 -15.37 -2.79
N ILE A 556 20.34 -15.72 -1.55
CA ILE A 556 20.93 -15.15 -0.34
C ILE A 556 21.48 -16.29 0.52
N ILE A 557 22.76 -16.18 0.92
CA ILE A 557 23.35 -17.00 1.96
C ILE A 557 23.50 -16.13 3.21
N GLN A 558 22.87 -16.55 4.31
CA GLN A 558 23.04 -15.89 5.59
C GLN A 558 24.06 -16.60 6.44
N ILE A 559 24.94 -15.83 7.06
CA ILE A 559 25.88 -16.27 8.09
C ILE A 559 25.85 -15.27 9.25
N SER A 560 26.17 -15.73 10.45
CA SER A 560 26.35 -14.86 11.61
C SER A 560 27.83 -14.77 11.94
N ILE A 561 28.31 -13.58 12.23
CA ILE A 561 29.66 -13.28 12.69
C ILE A 561 29.58 -12.54 14.03
N ASP A 562 30.67 -12.58 14.79
CA ASP A 562 30.78 -11.78 16.01
C ASP A 562 30.67 -10.28 15.67
N PRO A 563 29.78 -9.51 16.33
CA PRO A 563 29.67 -8.07 16.12
C PRO A 563 30.97 -7.30 16.26
N GLU A 564 31.91 -7.75 17.12
CA GLU A 564 33.21 -7.13 17.27
C GLU A 564 34.09 -7.29 16.01
N LYS A 565 33.78 -8.28 15.15
CA LYS A 565 34.52 -8.56 13.90
C LYS A 565 33.93 -7.84 12.67
N ILE A 566 32.81 -7.15 12.80
CA ILE A 566 32.20 -6.37 11.71
C ILE A 566 33.20 -5.37 11.14
N GLY A 567 33.97 -4.70 12.01
CA GLY A 567 35.01 -3.76 11.62
C GLY A 567 36.11 -4.38 10.73
N ASP A 568 36.48 -5.65 11.00
CA ASP A 568 37.49 -6.38 10.22
C ASP A 568 36.97 -6.74 8.82
N VAL A 569 35.69 -7.15 8.73
CA VAL A 569 35.04 -7.51 7.45
C VAL A 569 34.81 -6.25 6.59
N VAL A 570 34.37 -5.16 7.17
CA VAL A 570 34.18 -3.88 6.48
C VAL A 570 35.52 -3.29 6.05
N GLY A 571 36.50 -3.34 6.96
CA GLY A 571 37.80 -2.77 6.74
C GLY A 571 37.84 -1.25 6.75
N GLN A 572 39.05 -0.66 6.73
CA GLN A 572 39.22 0.79 6.77
C GLN A 572 38.54 1.47 5.57
N LYS A 573 37.54 2.33 5.83
CA LYS A 573 36.71 3.00 4.81
C LYS A 573 36.04 2.03 3.82
N GLY A 574 35.68 0.83 4.25
CA GLY A 574 35.02 -0.17 3.41
C GLY A 574 35.93 -0.93 2.46
N LYS A 575 37.26 -0.84 2.61
CA LYS A 575 38.21 -1.41 1.66
C LYS A 575 38.08 -2.93 1.54
N THR A 576 37.99 -3.65 2.66
CA THR A 576 37.96 -5.12 2.67
C THR A 576 36.66 -5.65 2.04
N ILE A 577 35.53 -5.12 2.45
CA ILE A 577 34.24 -5.56 1.89
C ILE A 577 34.12 -5.26 0.40
N ASN A 578 34.58 -4.09 -0.03
CA ASN A 578 34.61 -3.72 -1.46
C ASN A 578 35.54 -4.62 -2.28
N GLU A 579 36.63 -5.11 -1.71
CA GLU A 579 37.53 -6.07 -2.37
C GLU A 579 36.87 -7.44 -2.54
N ILE A 580 36.16 -7.92 -1.53
CA ILE A 580 35.35 -9.15 -1.62
C ILE A 580 34.30 -9.01 -2.73
N ILE A 581 33.52 -7.92 -2.71
CA ILE A 581 32.49 -7.61 -3.73
C ILE A 581 33.10 -7.56 -5.14
N ALA A 582 34.24 -6.88 -5.30
CA ALA A 582 34.92 -6.78 -6.61
C ALA A 582 35.42 -8.13 -7.15
N ARG A 583 35.88 -9.03 -6.28
CA ARG A 583 36.36 -10.37 -6.66
C ARG A 583 35.26 -11.34 -7.00
N THR A 584 34.13 -11.26 -6.30
CA THR A 584 33.07 -12.27 -6.37
C THR A 584 31.83 -11.80 -7.14
N GLY A 585 31.67 -10.49 -7.32
CA GLY A 585 30.49 -9.89 -7.98
C GLY A 585 29.19 -9.97 -7.16
N VAL A 586 29.28 -10.36 -5.86
CA VAL A 586 28.11 -10.45 -4.96
C VAL A 586 27.82 -9.10 -4.30
N LYS A 587 26.61 -8.96 -3.74
CA LYS A 587 26.29 -7.89 -2.79
C LYS A 587 26.37 -8.45 -1.37
N ILE A 588 26.85 -7.65 -0.42
CA ILE A 588 27.02 -8.06 0.98
C ILE A 588 26.41 -6.99 1.86
N ASP A 589 25.44 -7.39 2.68
CA ASP A 589 24.81 -6.55 3.71
C ASP A 589 25.15 -7.12 5.09
N ILE A 590 25.48 -6.26 6.05
CA ILE A 590 25.86 -6.65 7.42
C ILE A 590 25.02 -5.82 8.39
N SER A 591 24.28 -6.52 9.30
CA SER A 591 23.54 -5.85 10.36
C SER A 591 24.46 -5.53 11.57
N GLU A 592 24.02 -4.63 12.46
CA GLU A 592 24.72 -4.27 13.69
C GLU A 592 24.89 -5.47 14.65
N GLU A 593 24.00 -6.47 14.57
CA GLU A 593 24.03 -7.70 15.36
C GLU A 593 24.97 -8.78 14.78
N GLY A 594 25.62 -8.50 13.64
CA GLY A 594 26.57 -9.42 13.00
C GLY A 594 25.92 -10.42 12.04
N ASN A 595 24.67 -10.23 11.62
CA ASN A 595 24.08 -11.02 10.54
C ASN A 595 24.57 -10.52 9.18
N VAL A 596 25.18 -11.41 8.42
CA VAL A 596 25.74 -11.12 7.10
C VAL A 596 24.93 -11.84 6.03
N SER A 597 24.37 -11.07 5.11
CA SER A 597 23.64 -11.56 3.94
C SER A 597 24.50 -11.41 2.68
N VAL A 598 24.92 -12.53 2.09
CA VAL A 598 25.66 -12.58 0.83
C VAL A 598 24.67 -12.89 -0.29
N CYS A 599 24.49 -11.96 -1.21
CA CYS A 599 23.47 -12.01 -2.26
C CYS A 599 24.10 -12.04 -3.65
N GLY A 600 23.65 -12.98 -4.49
CA GLY A 600 24.12 -13.12 -5.87
C GLY A 600 23.36 -14.18 -6.67
N THR A 601 23.67 -14.31 -7.96
CA THR A 601 23.10 -15.33 -8.85
C THR A 601 24.00 -16.53 -9.03
N ASP A 602 25.31 -16.39 -8.80
CA ASP A 602 26.32 -17.46 -8.91
C ASP A 602 26.65 -18.03 -7.52
N LEU A 603 26.16 -19.21 -7.21
CA LEU A 603 26.31 -19.88 -5.92
C LEU A 603 27.79 -20.08 -5.55
N LYS A 604 28.67 -20.40 -6.52
CA LYS A 604 30.12 -20.60 -6.27
C LYS A 604 30.78 -19.31 -5.83
N MET A 605 30.42 -18.19 -6.45
CA MET A 605 30.95 -16.89 -6.09
C MET A 605 30.43 -16.45 -4.71
N MET A 606 29.17 -16.78 -4.38
CA MET A 606 28.61 -16.52 -3.06
C MET A 606 29.32 -17.33 -1.98
N GLU A 607 29.53 -18.63 -2.20
CA GLU A 607 30.29 -19.50 -1.29
C GLU A 607 31.71 -18.97 -1.10
N SER A 608 32.38 -18.56 -2.19
CA SER A 608 33.72 -17.95 -2.11
C SER A 608 33.72 -16.68 -1.24
N ALA A 609 32.72 -15.82 -1.37
CA ALA A 609 32.58 -14.62 -0.52
C ALA A 609 32.35 -14.99 0.96
N VAL A 610 31.52 -15.99 1.24
CA VAL A 610 31.28 -16.52 2.59
C VAL A 610 32.58 -17.05 3.19
N ASP A 611 33.35 -17.81 2.44
CA ASP A 611 34.65 -18.36 2.89
C ASP A 611 35.68 -17.25 3.17
N MET A 612 35.71 -16.20 2.35
CA MET A 612 36.52 -15.02 2.63
C MET A 612 36.13 -14.33 3.92
N ILE A 613 34.81 -14.13 4.15
CA ILE A 613 34.29 -13.50 5.38
C ILE A 613 34.63 -14.37 6.60
N ARG A 614 34.38 -15.68 6.52
CA ARG A 614 34.73 -16.62 7.59
C ARG A 614 36.23 -16.59 7.92
N THR A 615 37.06 -16.56 6.90
CA THR A 615 38.50 -16.47 7.08
C THR A 615 38.92 -15.18 7.81
N ILE A 616 38.25 -14.05 7.53
CA ILE A 616 38.54 -12.77 8.17
C ILE A 616 38.14 -12.81 9.66
N THR A 617 36.99 -13.46 9.96
CA THR A 617 36.39 -13.48 11.31
C THR A 617 36.90 -14.61 12.19
N THR A 618 37.54 -15.64 11.60
CA THR A 618 38.10 -16.76 12.37
C THR A 618 39.36 -16.33 13.13
N GLU A 619 39.42 -16.66 14.39
CA GLU A 619 40.62 -16.57 15.19
C GLU A 619 41.48 -17.80 14.98
N PHE A 620 42.77 -17.60 14.70
CA PHE A 620 43.72 -18.67 14.50
C PHE A 620 44.52 -18.88 15.78
N GLU A 621 44.53 -20.12 16.28
CA GLU A 621 45.19 -20.46 17.52
C GLU A 621 46.60 -21.02 17.26
N GLU A 622 47.44 -20.83 18.28
CA GLU A 622 48.79 -21.43 18.25
C GLU A 622 48.68 -22.98 18.24
N GLY A 623 49.47 -23.62 17.35
CA GLY A 623 49.45 -25.07 17.15
C GLY A 623 48.54 -25.54 16.01
N GLN A 624 47.71 -24.71 15.41
CA GLN A 624 46.90 -25.08 14.23
C GLN A 624 47.78 -25.30 13.02
N LEU A 625 47.46 -26.33 12.20
CA LEU A 625 48.10 -26.68 10.97
C LEU A 625 47.40 -26.09 9.76
N PHE A 626 48.16 -25.54 8.85
CA PHE A 626 47.67 -24.98 7.58
C PHE A 626 48.43 -25.49 6.42
N THR A 627 47.81 -25.54 5.28
CA THR A 627 48.47 -25.69 3.97
C THR A 627 48.37 -24.36 3.25
N GLY A 628 49.47 -23.71 2.98
CA GLY A 628 49.49 -22.38 2.39
C GLY A 628 50.47 -22.30 1.21
N LYS A 629 50.34 -21.24 0.44
CA LYS A 629 51.15 -20.96 -0.76
C LYS A 629 52.15 -19.87 -0.47
N VAL A 630 53.42 -20.09 -0.86
CA VAL A 630 54.46 -19.06 -0.75
C VAL A 630 54.18 -17.92 -1.72
N VAL A 631 53.87 -16.74 -1.21
CA VAL A 631 53.50 -15.56 -2.00
C VAL A 631 54.55 -14.49 -2.06
N SER A 632 55.54 -14.51 -1.13
CA SER A 632 56.69 -13.60 -1.16
C SER A 632 57.87 -14.20 -0.40
N ILE A 633 59.05 -13.98 -0.90
CA ILE A 633 60.34 -14.39 -0.28
C ILE A 633 61.14 -13.14 0.03
N LYS A 634 61.73 -13.09 1.23
CA LYS A 634 62.62 -12.04 1.70
C LYS A 634 63.89 -12.69 2.32
N GLU A 635 64.98 -11.95 2.48
CA GLU A 635 66.21 -12.45 3.11
C GLU A 635 65.99 -13.07 4.49
N PHE A 636 64.99 -12.59 5.25
CA PHE A 636 64.70 -13.04 6.63
C PHE A 636 63.65 -14.12 6.73
N GLY A 637 62.97 -14.49 5.64
CA GLY A 637 61.91 -15.50 5.67
C GLY A 637 60.95 -15.44 4.47
N ALA A 638 59.97 -16.33 4.46
CA ALA A 638 58.94 -16.40 3.43
C ALA A 638 57.56 -15.97 4.01
N PHE A 639 56.73 -15.35 3.18
CA PHE A 639 55.34 -15.12 3.48
C PHE A 639 54.52 -16.19 2.81
N VAL A 640 53.64 -16.80 3.60
CA VAL A 640 52.79 -17.90 3.19
C VAL A 640 51.33 -17.44 3.33
N GLU A 641 50.59 -17.44 2.22
CA GLU A 641 49.15 -17.25 2.23
C GLU A 641 48.51 -18.56 2.71
N PHE A 642 48.07 -18.56 3.96
CA PHE A 642 47.55 -19.74 4.64
C PHE A 642 45.98 -19.76 4.63
N ALA A 643 45.35 -18.64 4.28
CA ALA A 643 43.94 -18.48 4.03
C ALA A 643 43.75 -17.35 3.02
N PRO A 644 42.66 -17.31 2.26
CA PRO A 644 42.40 -16.28 1.23
C PRO A 644 42.61 -14.86 1.76
N GLY A 645 43.62 -14.15 1.21
CA GLY A 645 43.99 -12.79 1.64
C GLY A 645 44.67 -12.67 3.00
N LYS A 646 45.00 -13.77 3.67
CA LYS A 646 45.77 -13.77 4.94
C LYS A 646 47.12 -14.39 4.77
N GLU A 647 48.15 -13.59 5.02
CA GLU A 647 49.55 -13.99 4.94
C GLU A 647 50.14 -14.07 6.35
N GLY A 648 51.01 -15.05 6.54
CA GLY A 648 51.79 -15.17 7.73
C GLY A 648 53.27 -15.39 7.39
N MET A 649 54.14 -14.99 8.31
CA MET A 649 55.58 -15.04 8.11
C MET A 649 56.15 -16.35 8.65
N VAL A 650 56.95 -17.03 7.82
CA VAL A 650 57.83 -18.12 8.22
C VAL A 650 59.24 -17.56 8.23
N HIS A 651 59.80 -17.33 9.43
CA HIS A 651 61.16 -16.86 9.56
C HIS A 651 62.15 -17.90 9.01
N ILE A 652 63.29 -17.48 8.42
CA ILE A 652 64.29 -18.39 7.84
C ILE A 652 64.72 -19.52 8.76
N SER A 653 64.82 -19.27 10.08
CA SER A 653 65.13 -20.29 11.09
C SER A 653 64.02 -21.29 11.37
N LYS A 654 62.82 -21.08 10.82
CA LYS A 654 61.61 -21.93 10.98
C LYS A 654 61.21 -22.65 9.67
N ILE A 655 62.04 -22.55 8.61
CA ILE A 655 61.80 -23.21 7.32
C ILE A 655 62.33 -24.65 7.34
N SER A 656 63.58 -24.86 7.75
CA SER A 656 64.19 -26.15 7.77
C SER A 656 64.78 -26.51 9.13
N LYS A 657 64.95 -27.82 9.40
CA LYS A 657 65.67 -28.34 10.57
C LYS A 657 67.17 -28.12 10.43
N GLU A 658 67.72 -28.09 9.17
CA GLU A 658 69.08 -27.78 8.85
C GLU A 658 69.25 -26.28 8.69
N ARG A 659 70.50 -25.78 8.94
CA ARG A 659 70.79 -24.36 8.74
C ARG A 659 70.86 -24.02 7.28
N ILE A 660 70.02 -23.12 6.80
CA ILE A 660 69.97 -22.60 5.44
C ILE A 660 70.58 -21.19 5.41
N ASN A 661 71.24 -20.81 4.33
CA ASN A 661 71.84 -19.51 4.16
C ASN A 661 70.94 -18.55 3.43
N HIS A 662 70.15 -19.04 2.49
CA HIS A 662 69.14 -18.27 1.77
C HIS A 662 67.79 -19.01 1.76
N VAL A 663 66.68 -18.27 1.79
CA VAL A 663 65.32 -18.86 1.78
C VAL A 663 65.03 -19.58 0.46
N GLU A 664 65.57 -19.02 -0.63
CA GLU A 664 65.45 -19.56 -1.98
C GLU A 664 66.17 -20.93 -2.19
N ASP A 665 67.05 -21.34 -1.26
CA ASP A 665 67.70 -22.68 -1.31
C ASP A 665 66.69 -23.81 -1.03
N VAL A 666 65.50 -23.47 -0.38
CA VAL A 666 64.52 -24.46 0.07
C VAL A 666 63.12 -24.16 -0.44
N LEU A 667 62.77 -22.89 -0.66
CA LEU A 667 61.42 -22.47 -1.06
C LEU A 667 61.49 -21.63 -2.34
N THR A 668 60.49 -21.88 -3.21
CA THR A 668 60.25 -21.04 -4.40
C THR A 668 58.91 -20.38 -4.33
N LEU A 669 58.77 -19.26 -5.04
CA LEU A 669 57.53 -18.51 -5.13
C LEU A 669 56.45 -19.39 -5.78
N GLY A 670 55.34 -19.58 -5.08
CA GLY A 670 54.25 -20.44 -5.55
C GLY A 670 54.20 -21.83 -4.95
N ASP A 671 55.25 -22.24 -4.19
CA ASP A 671 55.24 -23.53 -3.50
C ASP A 671 54.13 -23.67 -2.51
N THR A 672 53.55 -24.88 -2.44
CA THR A 672 52.53 -25.23 -1.43
C THR A 672 53.23 -25.90 -0.26
N VAL A 673 53.14 -25.31 0.91
CA VAL A 673 53.83 -25.78 2.12
C VAL A 673 52.85 -25.99 3.27
N LYS A 674 53.11 -27.02 4.12
CA LYS A 674 52.41 -27.19 5.40
C LYS A 674 53.12 -26.35 6.46
N VAL A 675 52.33 -25.60 7.20
CA VAL A 675 52.83 -24.72 8.26
C VAL A 675 52.03 -24.90 9.54
N ILE A 676 52.69 -24.76 10.69
CA ILE A 676 52.04 -24.73 12.00
C ILE A 676 52.06 -23.29 12.54
N CYS A 677 50.91 -22.84 13.06
CA CYS A 677 50.77 -21.53 13.68
C CYS A 677 51.59 -21.42 14.96
N MET A 678 52.40 -20.39 15.09
CA MET A 678 53.23 -20.11 16.29
C MET A 678 52.69 -18.87 17.06
N GLY A 679 51.45 -18.46 16.81
CA GLY A 679 50.87 -17.26 17.37
C GLY A 679 51.26 -15.98 16.62
N LYS A 680 51.04 -14.81 17.21
CA LYS A 680 51.35 -13.50 16.66
C LYS A 680 52.77 -13.04 17.04
N ASP A 681 53.51 -12.48 16.11
CA ASP A 681 54.82 -11.85 16.35
C ASP A 681 54.66 -10.52 17.13
N LYS A 682 55.77 -9.90 17.52
CA LYS A 682 55.80 -8.63 18.27
C LYS A 682 55.15 -7.47 17.51
N MET A 683 54.89 -7.62 16.22
CA MET A 683 54.24 -6.66 15.35
C MET A 683 52.78 -7.01 15.06
N GLY A 684 52.22 -8.03 15.74
CA GLY A 684 50.85 -8.48 15.58
C GLY A 684 50.58 -9.35 14.33
N ARG A 685 51.60 -9.74 13.58
CA ARG A 685 51.49 -10.58 12.36
C ARG A 685 51.55 -12.07 12.75
N MET A 686 50.78 -12.90 12.01
CA MET A 686 50.82 -14.35 12.19
C MET A 686 52.21 -14.89 11.87
N SER A 687 52.76 -15.70 12.76
CA SER A 687 54.06 -16.36 12.63
C SER A 687 53.84 -17.86 12.46
N PHE A 688 54.56 -18.45 11.52
CA PHE A 688 54.45 -19.86 11.19
C PHE A 688 55.81 -20.59 11.21
N SER A 689 55.73 -21.91 11.37
CA SER A 689 56.91 -22.79 11.21
C SER A 689 56.58 -23.91 10.24
N ILE A 690 57.47 -24.19 9.33
CA ILE A 690 57.47 -25.38 8.46
C ILE A 690 58.15 -26.54 9.16
N LYS A 691 59.31 -26.31 9.83
CA LYS A 691 60.11 -27.34 10.47
C LYS A 691 59.46 -28.01 11.68
N ASP A 692 58.50 -27.31 12.34
CA ASP A 692 57.84 -27.81 13.54
C ASP A 692 56.52 -28.54 13.18
N VAL A 693 56.20 -28.70 11.92
CA VAL A 693 55.05 -29.49 11.44
C VAL A 693 55.31 -30.98 11.82
N PRO A 694 54.35 -31.67 12.49
CA PRO A 694 54.46 -33.09 12.80
C PRO A 694 54.63 -33.96 11.55
N ALA A 695 55.49 -34.99 11.63
CA ALA A 695 55.76 -35.87 10.49
C ALA A 695 54.58 -36.72 10.03
N GLU A 696 53.52 -36.79 10.85
CA GLU A 696 52.29 -37.54 10.57
C GLU A 696 51.11 -36.62 10.08
N ALA A 697 51.36 -35.32 9.82
CA ALA A 697 50.34 -34.34 9.45
C ALA A 697 50.21 -34.13 7.96
#